data_2f78b694cb9a2d3ba69e062810819924
#
_entry.id   2f78b694cb9a2d3ba69e062810819924
#
_cell.length_a   1.000
_cell.length_b   1.000
_cell.length_c   1.000
_cell.angle_alpha   90.00
_cell.angle_beta   90.00
_cell.angle_gamma   90.00
#
_symmetry.space_group_name_H-M   'P 1'
#
loop_
_entity.id
_entity.type
_entity.pdbx_description
1 polymer ?
#
loop_
_entity_poly.entity_id
_entity_poly.type
_entity_poly.pdbx_seq_one_letter_code
_entity_poly.pdbx_strand_id
1 'polypeptide(L)'
;MTEEHNIPKVYDPASVEKKWYEFWEKNRYFHAEPEPGKKPFSIVIPPPNITGKLHMGHALDNTLQDILIRWHRMMGDNTLWMPGYDHAGLATQIKVEEVLKKEEGKTRFDLGREEFVKRVWAWKEEYGDRIINQLKCLGISCDWERKRFTMDEGCSRAVRETFVSLFEKGLIYKGTRITNWCVNCHTALSDIEVEHEDTLGHLWYVRYPVVGEEDTYLTIATTRPETIPGDTAVAVNPEDERYAKLIGKTLRLPILNREIPVIADSYVDTKFGTGAVKITPSHDPNDYEMGLRHNLPEIVVIGKDGVMTEEAGPFAGLERYECRKQIVARLKEEGCLVKIEEHSHAVGHCQRCHNIVEPLVSTQWFVKMQPLVKAAVDCVTDGRTQFVPERFTKNYTGWMENIHDWCISRQIWWGHRIPVWYCDDCGEMSASRTDLEKCPKCGSTHIHQDEDALDTWFSSALWPFSTMGWPDNTELLKQFYPTSVLVTGYDIIFFWVARMLIMGMEFMKEIPFEKVFIHGLVRDSQGRKMSKSLGNGIDPLEVIEKYGADTLRFMLITGNTPGNDMRFYWERVEGTRNFANKIWNASRFALMNMEGYDKDAELAPYTLADKWILSRLQDTVKDVTGLLERFELGEAGRAIYDFIWSEVCDWYIEIAKPRLYNKEAAAERATAQHVLATVLVSAMKLLHPYMPFITEEIYQCLPHEAESIMISKWPVADESLVDPEAERGMNAIMDSIKAIRNMRAEVNANPGKKIPAIMLVSEDLREVVAHNDSYIKLLGGIDNLELRQLNGEKPENAMAAVVTGIEVYLPLAGLIDVEKETQRLSKELAAMEKDLQRAGGKLNNAGFLAKAPEDVIAKERAKYEELSGKIEAVKKRMAYLAELK
;
A
#
# COMPACT_ATOMS: atom_id res chain seq x y z
N MET A 1 11.70 23.70 -37.80
CA MET A 1 10.72 23.79 -36.69
C MET A 1 10.05 25.15 -36.82
N THR A 2 8.91 25.16 -37.48
CA THR A 2 8.12 26.37 -37.79
C THR A 2 6.71 26.10 -37.29
N GLU A 3 6.50 26.34 -35.98
CA GLU A 3 5.24 26.68 -35.37
C GLU A 3 5.56 26.90 -33.90
N GLU A 4 5.02 27.97 -33.30
CA GLU A 4 5.29 28.37 -31.92
C GLU A 4 4.92 27.25 -30.94
N HIS A 5 5.90 26.43 -30.52
CA HIS A 5 5.74 25.47 -29.41
C HIS A 5 5.71 26.21 -28.07
N ASN A 6 4.72 27.05 -27.89
CA ASN A 6 4.53 27.83 -26.69
C ASN A 6 3.52 27.12 -25.77
N ILE A 7 4.03 26.37 -24.76
CA ILE A 7 3.16 25.77 -23.77
C ILE A 7 2.47 26.86 -22.93
N PRO A 8 1.21 26.64 -22.47
CA PRO A 8 0.44 27.58 -21.67
C PRO A 8 1.18 28.05 -20.40
N LYS A 9 0.83 29.23 -19.92
CA LYS A 9 1.44 29.77 -18.67
C LYS A 9 1.16 28.90 -17.43
N VAL A 10 0.02 28.25 -17.41
CA VAL A 10 -0.43 27.41 -16.30
C VAL A 10 -0.61 26.01 -16.82
N TYR A 11 -0.12 25.03 -16.08
CA TYR A 11 -0.37 23.61 -16.36
C TYR A 11 -1.82 23.25 -16.02
N ASP A 12 -2.53 22.68 -16.99
CA ASP A 12 -3.89 22.17 -16.85
C ASP A 12 -3.89 20.65 -17.05
N PRO A 13 -3.86 19.82 -15.99
CA PRO A 13 -3.84 18.38 -16.11
C PRO A 13 -5.00 17.81 -16.93
N ALA A 14 -6.22 18.34 -16.75
CA ALA A 14 -7.42 17.77 -17.38
C ALA A 14 -7.37 17.79 -18.92
N SER A 15 -6.80 18.84 -19.49
CA SER A 15 -6.63 18.95 -20.95
C SER A 15 -5.54 18.03 -21.49
N VAL A 16 -4.49 17.79 -20.70
CA VAL A 16 -3.31 17.02 -21.08
C VAL A 16 -3.55 15.51 -20.92
N GLU A 17 -4.15 15.10 -19.81
CA GLU A 17 -4.34 13.69 -19.45
C GLU A 17 -5.20 12.94 -20.47
N LYS A 18 -6.36 13.48 -20.82
CA LYS A 18 -7.25 12.86 -21.79
C LYS A 18 -6.60 12.74 -23.18
N LYS A 19 -5.97 13.81 -23.64
CA LYS A 19 -5.29 13.88 -24.95
C LYS A 19 -4.25 12.76 -25.09
N TRP A 20 -3.36 12.62 -24.10
CA TRP A 20 -2.26 11.66 -24.20
C TRP A 20 -2.71 10.24 -23.96
N TYR A 21 -3.67 10.01 -23.06
CA TYR A 21 -4.17 8.66 -22.85
C TYR A 21 -4.82 8.08 -24.13
N GLU A 22 -5.67 8.88 -24.77
CA GLU A 22 -6.29 8.50 -26.05
C GLU A 22 -5.24 8.29 -27.16
N PHE A 23 -4.18 9.10 -27.19
CA PHE A 23 -3.06 8.95 -28.13
C PHE A 23 -2.34 7.62 -27.93
N TRP A 24 -1.95 7.29 -26.70
CA TRP A 24 -1.25 6.05 -26.40
C TRP A 24 -2.09 4.80 -26.73
N GLU A 25 -3.37 4.84 -26.35
CA GLU A 25 -4.30 3.74 -26.61
C GLU A 25 -4.54 3.53 -28.10
N LYS A 26 -4.77 4.61 -28.86
CA LYS A 26 -4.94 4.57 -30.31
C LYS A 26 -3.73 3.99 -31.04
N ASN A 27 -2.53 4.31 -30.59
CA ASN A 27 -1.29 3.80 -31.17
C ASN A 27 -0.89 2.42 -30.62
N ARG A 28 -1.71 1.82 -29.74
CA ARG A 28 -1.50 0.49 -29.16
C ARG A 28 -0.17 0.34 -28.41
N TYR A 29 0.35 1.40 -27.78
CA TYR A 29 1.61 1.34 -27.05
C TYR A 29 1.56 0.47 -25.81
N PHE A 30 0.37 0.09 -25.34
CA PHE A 30 0.16 -0.81 -24.20
C PHE A 30 0.14 -2.29 -24.62
N HIS A 31 -0.07 -2.56 -25.92
CA HIS A 31 -0.28 -3.91 -26.43
C HIS A 31 1.03 -4.65 -26.62
N ALA A 32 1.07 -5.93 -26.22
CA ALA A 32 2.21 -6.81 -26.41
C ALA A 32 1.81 -8.09 -27.17
N GLU A 33 2.58 -8.41 -28.20
CA GLU A 33 2.51 -9.71 -28.89
C GLU A 33 3.72 -10.55 -28.52
N PRO A 34 3.62 -11.89 -28.54
CA PRO A 34 4.77 -12.75 -28.38
C PRO A 34 5.84 -12.48 -29.44
N GLU A 35 7.03 -12.09 -29.02
CA GLU A 35 8.18 -11.82 -29.90
C GLU A 35 9.35 -12.75 -29.51
N PRO A 36 9.58 -13.86 -30.24
CA PRO A 36 10.68 -14.76 -29.94
C PRO A 36 12.04 -14.06 -29.96
N GLY A 37 12.82 -14.25 -28.89
CA GLY A 37 14.16 -13.66 -28.75
C GLY A 37 14.20 -12.28 -28.09
N LYS A 38 13.07 -11.61 -27.88
CA LYS A 38 12.97 -10.40 -27.09
C LYS A 38 12.73 -10.74 -25.62
N LYS A 39 13.46 -10.11 -24.71
CA LYS A 39 13.34 -10.35 -23.28
C LYS A 39 11.92 -9.98 -22.80
N PRO A 40 11.16 -10.93 -22.22
CA PRO A 40 9.83 -10.61 -21.71
C PRO A 40 9.94 -9.91 -20.37
N PHE A 41 8.98 -9.02 -20.11
CA PHE A 41 8.67 -8.51 -18.79
C PHE A 41 7.16 -8.49 -18.62
N SER A 42 6.65 -9.23 -17.65
CA SER A 42 5.19 -9.38 -17.51
C SER A 42 4.74 -9.20 -16.08
N ILE A 43 3.57 -8.58 -15.92
CA ILE A 43 2.83 -8.44 -14.68
C ILE A 43 1.38 -8.84 -14.95
N VAL A 44 0.77 -9.59 -14.03
CA VAL A 44 -0.68 -9.76 -13.97
C VAL A 44 -1.22 -8.82 -12.90
N ILE A 45 -2.20 -8.01 -13.24
CA ILE A 45 -2.80 -7.08 -12.28
C ILE A 45 -3.43 -7.86 -11.12
N PRO A 46 -3.31 -7.46 -9.84
CA PRO A 46 -4.22 -7.92 -8.81
C PRO A 46 -5.65 -7.56 -9.22
N PRO A 47 -6.49 -8.53 -9.59
CA PRO A 47 -7.76 -8.21 -10.22
C PRO A 47 -8.70 -7.56 -9.19
N PRO A 48 -9.08 -6.28 -9.36
CA PRO A 48 -9.95 -5.62 -8.41
C PRO A 48 -11.33 -6.27 -8.38
N ASN A 49 -11.91 -6.35 -7.18
CA ASN A 49 -13.25 -6.87 -6.94
C ASN A 49 -14.32 -5.93 -7.50
N ILE A 50 -15.34 -6.47 -8.20
CA ILE A 50 -16.46 -5.70 -8.73
C ILE A 50 -17.48 -5.25 -7.66
N THR A 51 -17.00 -4.93 -6.45
CA THR A 51 -17.85 -4.55 -5.30
C THR A 51 -18.10 -3.05 -5.20
N GLY A 52 -17.45 -2.24 -6.03
CA GLY A 52 -17.63 -0.79 -6.02
C GLY A 52 -16.46 -0.03 -6.63
N LYS A 53 -16.35 1.25 -6.27
CA LYS A 53 -15.26 2.14 -6.73
C LYS A 53 -13.92 1.73 -6.14
N LEU A 54 -12.86 1.97 -6.89
CA LEU A 54 -11.47 1.86 -6.42
C LEU A 54 -11.19 2.85 -5.29
N HIS A 55 -10.22 2.52 -4.44
CA HIS A 55 -9.75 3.34 -3.33
C HIS A 55 -8.23 3.61 -3.44
N MET A 56 -7.68 4.40 -2.51
CA MET A 56 -6.25 4.79 -2.53
C MET A 56 -5.28 3.62 -2.53
N GLY A 57 -5.63 2.48 -1.90
CA GLY A 57 -4.81 1.26 -1.97
C GLY A 57 -4.67 0.74 -3.39
N HIS A 58 -5.75 0.74 -4.18
CA HIS A 58 -5.67 0.36 -5.60
C HIS A 58 -4.85 1.37 -6.42
N ALA A 59 -4.95 2.68 -6.10
CA ALA A 59 -4.16 3.70 -6.77
C ALA A 59 -2.66 3.50 -6.50
N LEU A 60 -2.27 3.19 -5.26
CA LEU A 60 -0.90 2.85 -4.91
C LEU A 60 -0.41 1.60 -5.64
N ASP A 61 -1.14 0.49 -5.49
CA ASP A 61 -0.79 -0.82 -6.07
C ASP A 61 -0.58 -0.72 -7.59
N ASN A 62 -1.53 -0.11 -8.30
CA ASN A 62 -1.45 0.02 -9.75
C ASN A 62 -0.39 1.03 -10.21
N THR A 63 -0.12 2.08 -9.43
CA THR A 63 0.96 3.02 -9.75
C THR A 63 2.34 2.35 -9.64
N LEU A 64 2.57 1.51 -8.63
CA LEU A 64 3.81 0.74 -8.49
C LEU A 64 4.04 -0.16 -9.72
N GLN A 65 3.01 -0.87 -10.16
CA GLN A 65 3.07 -1.73 -11.34
C GLN A 65 3.33 -0.92 -12.62
N ASP A 66 2.63 0.21 -12.80
CA ASP A 66 2.76 1.04 -14.00
C ASP A 66 4.17 1.64 -14.14
N ILE A 67 4.81 2.01 -13.02
CA ILE A 67 6.20 2.47 -13.02
C ILE A 67 7.12 1.40 -13.57
N LEU A 68 7.00 0.17 -13.09
CA LEU A 68 7.82 -0.95 -13.56
C LEU A 68 7.56 -1.25 -15.04
N ILE A 69 6.30 -1.28 -15.45
CA ILE A 69 5.91 -1.53 -16.86
C ILE A 69 6.44 -0.44 -17.79
N ARG A 70 6.30 0.84 -17.44
CA ARG A 70 6.79 1.95 -18.26
C ARG A 70 8.31 1.95 -18.33
N TRP A 71 8.98 1.71 -17.22
CA TRP A 71 10.43 1.61 -17.18
C TRP A 71 10.94 0.47 -18.08
N HIS A 72 10.42 -0.76 -17.94
CA HIS A 72 10.82 -1.90 -18.77
C HIS A 72 10.47 -1.72 -20.24
N ARG A 73 9.37 -1.04 -20.56
CA ARG A 73 9.02 -0.68 -21.94
C ARG A 73 10.08 0.25 -22.53
N MET A 74 10.54 1.25 -21.77
CA MET A 74 11.62 2.15 -22.20
C MET A 74 12.99 1.45 -22.23
N MET A 75 13.20 0.39 -21.42
CA MET A 75 14.39 -0.48 -21.54
C MET A 75 14.41 -1.32 -22.83
N GLY A 76 13.28 -1.40 -23.54
CA GLY A 76 13.13 -2.16 -24.77
C GLY A 76 12.67 -3.61 -24.56
N ASP A 77 12.30 -4.00 -23.37
CA ASP A 77 11.74 -5.33 -23.06
C ASP A 77 10.38 -5.51 -23.75
N ASN A 78 9.99 -6.76 -24.00
CA ASN A 78 8.64 -7.08 -24.46
C ASN A 78 7.72 -7.11 -23.23
N THR A 79 6.99 -6.01 -23.00
CA THR A 79 6.24 -5.80 -21.76
C THR A 79 4.77 -6.15 -21.91
N LEU A 80 4.28 -7.08 -21.08
CA LEU A 80 2.87 -7.41 -20.97
C LEU A 80 2.37 -7.05 -19.56
N TRP A 81 1.43 -6.14 -19.47
CA TRP A 81 0.64 -5.96 -18.25
C TRP A 81 -0.78 -6.45 -18.47
N MET A 82 -1.07 -7.65 -17.97
CA MET A 82 -2.35 -8.33 -18.14
C MET A 82 -3.42 -7.71 -17.23
N PRO A 83 -4.45 -7.07 -17.80
CA PRO A 83 -5.55 -6.48 -17.01
C PRO A 83 -6.66 -7.48 -16.74
N GLY A 84 -7.46 -7.17 -15.73
CA GLY A 84 -8.71 -7.90 -15.47
C GLY A 84 -9.34 -7.50 -14.14
N TYR A 85 -10.42 -8.18 -13.79
CA TYR A 85 -11.14 -8.00 -12.53
C TYR A 85 -11.73 -9.32 -12.03
N ASP A 86 -11.96 -9.37 -10.72
CA ASP A 86 -12.44 -10.56 -10.02
C ASP A 86 -13.96 -10.49 -9.79
N HIS A 87 -14.64 -11.61 -9.97
CA HIS A 87 -16.06 -11.75 -9.65
C HIS A 87 -16.34 -11.63 -8.16
N ALA A 88 -15.34 -11.85 -7.31
CA ALA A 88 -15.36 -11.66 -5.86
C ALA A 88 -16.42 -12.46 -5.08
N GLY A 89 -17.06 -13.44 -5.72
CA GLY A 89 -17.95 -14.41 -5.09
C GLY A 89 -18.90 -13.81 -4.05
N LEU A 90 -18.68 -14.18 -2.80
CA LEU A 90 -19.47 -13.75 -1.64
C LEU A 90 -19.57 -12.22 -1.52
N ALA A 91 -18.48 -11.50 -1.74
CA ALA A 91 -18.47 -10.05 -1.53
C ALA A 91 -19.39 -9.31 -2.54
N THR A 92 -19.37 -9.71 -3.80
CA THR A 92 -20.27 -9.16 -4.83
C THR A 92 -21.70 -9.55 -4.58
N GLN A 93 -21.95 -10.83 -4.21
CA GLN A 93 -23.29 -11.29 -3.90
C GLN A 93 -23.92 -10.47 -2.77
N ILE A 94 -23.24 -10.30 -1.64
CA ILE A 94 -23.72 -9.49 -0.51
C ILE A 94 -24.05 -8.07 -0.97
N LYS A 95 -23.19 -7.49 -1.81
CA LYS A 95 -23.39 -6.12 -2.28
C LYS A 95 -24.64 -5.97 -3.12
N VAL A 96 -24.92 -6.92 -4.00
CA VAL A 96 -26.14 -6.93 -4.81
C VAL A 96 -27.38 -7.23 -3.95
N GLU A 97 -27.28 -8.11 -2.94
CA GLU A 97 -28.33 -8.35 -1.96
C GLU A 97 -28.69 -7.09 -1.14
N GLU A 98 -27.67 -6.33 -0.70
CA GLU A 98 -27.88 -5.05 -0.01
C GLU A 98 -28.66 -4.05 -0.88
N VAL A 99 -28.28 -3.93 -2.15
CA VAL A 99 -28.97 -3.06 -3.11
C VAL A 99 -30.39 -3.53 -3.35
N LEU A 100 -30.59 -4.82 -3.60
CA LEU A 100 -31.91 -5.43 -3.78
C LEU A 100 -32.84 -5.17 -2.59
N LYS A 101 -32.32 -5.37 -1.37
CA LYS A 101 -33.06 -5.12 -0.13
C LYS A 101 -33.44 -3.64 0.03
N LYS A 102 -32.50 -2.75 -0.29
CA LYS A 102 -32.70 -1.29 -0.18
C LYS A 102 -33.70 -0.76 -1.20
N GLU A 103 -33.64 -1.23 -2.43
CA GLU A 103 -34.44 -0.70 -3.54
C GLU A 103 -35.84 -1.37 -3.67
N GLU A 104 -35.93 -2.69 -3.42
CA GLU A 104 -37.12 -3.47 -3.64
C GLU A 104 -37.69 -4.13 -2.36
N GLY A 105 -36.95 -4.09 -1.24
CA GLY A 105 -37.33 -4.78 -0.02
C GLY A 105 -37.29 -6.31 -0.11
N LYS A 106 -36.66 -6.86 -1.15
CA LYS A 106 -36.60 -8.30 -1.44
C LYS A 106 -35.26 -8.91 -1.04
N THR A 107 -35.23 -10.22 -0.90
CA THR A 107 -34.05 -11.05 -0.74
C THR A 107 -33.77 -11.85 -2.03
N ARG A 108 -32.62 -12.48 -2.14
CA ARG A 108 -32.31 -13.39 -3.28
C ARG A 108 -33.30 -14.53 -3.38
N PHE A 109 -33.81 -15.02 -2.24
CA PHE A 109 -34.76 -16.14 -2.18
C PHE A 109 -36.12 -15.77 -2.78
N ASP A 110 -36.54 -14.50 -2.70
CA ASP A 110 -37.77 -14.00 -3.32
C ASP A 110 -37.65 -13.96 -4.85
N LEU A 111 -36.44 -13.79 -5.40
CA LEU A 111 -36.18 -13.76 -6.85
C LEU A 111 -35.93 -15.14 -7.43
N GLY A 112 -35.36 -16.05 -6.65
CA GLY A 112 -34.81 -17.31 -7.14
C GLY A 112 -33.44 -17.13 -7.82
N ARG A 113 -32.73 -18.28 -7.96
CA ARG A 113 -31.32 -18.31 -8.39
C ARG A 113 -31.08 -17.66 -9.75
N GLU A 114 -31.88 -18.03 -10.76
CA GLU A 114 -31.65 -17.54 -12.13
C GLU A 114 -31.80 -16.03 -12.25
N GLU A 115 -32.85 -15.46 -11.69
CA GLU A 115 -33.10 -14.04 -11.77
C GLU A 115 -32.12 -13.22 -10.94
N PHE A 116 -31.73 -13.72 -9.77
CA PHE A 116 -30.71 -13.10 -8.96
C PHE A 116 -29.35 -13.08 -9.67
N VAL A 117 -28.91 -14.22 -10.25
CA VAL A 117 -27.65 -14.28 -11.00
C VAL A 117 -27.64 -13.35 -12.21
N LYS A 118 -28.77 -13.18 -12.94
CA LYS A 118 -28.88 -12.18 -14.01
C LYS A 118 -28.63 -10.75 -13.49
N ARG A 119 -29.12 -10.42 -12.31
CA ARG A 119 -28.85 -9.12 -11.68
C ARG A 119 -27.38 -8.92 -11.34
N VAL A 120 -26.73 -9.97 -10.87
CA VAL A 120 -25.29 -9.89 -10.57
C VAL A 120 -24.48 -9.73 -11.86
N TRP A 121 -24.88 -10.37 -12.97
CA TRP A 121 -24.26 -10.12 -14.27
C TRP A 121 -24.43 -8.68 -14.76
N ALA A 122 -25.63 -8.10 -14.61
CA ALA A 122 -25.86 -6.67 -14.93
C ALA A 122 -24.98 -5.73 -14.06
N TRP A 123 -24.86 -6.04 -12.77
CA TRP A 123 -23.94 -5.36 -11.85
C TRP A 123 -22.50 -5.41 -12.32
N LYS A 124 -22.04 -6.60 -12.75
CA LYS A 124 -20.68 -6.81 -13.28
C LYS A 124 -20.40 -5.95 -14.51
N GLU A 125 -21.35 -5.84 -15.45
CA GLU A 125 -21.14 -4.98 -16.63
C GLU A 125 -20.97 -3.50 -16.23
N GLU A 126 -21.82 -2.99 -15.36
CA GLU A 126 -21.75 -1.60 -14.90
C GLU A 126 -20.45 -1.30 -14.15
N TYR A 127 -20.11 -2.11 -13.13
CA TYR A 127 -18.99 -1.83 -12.25
C TYR A 127 -17.63 -2.25 -12.85
N GLY A 128 -17.59 -3.25 -13.72
CA GLY A 128 -16.38 -3.64 -14.42
C GLY A 128 -15.87 -2.52 -15.33
N ASP A 129 -16.74 -1.91 -16.13
CA ASP A 129 -16.37 -0.79 -17.00
C ASP A 129 -15.97 0.46 -16.20
N ARG A 130 -16.64 0.69 -15.07
CA ARG A 130 -16.31 1.80 -14.16
C ARG A 130 -14.92 1.67 -13.56
N ILE A 131 -14.55 0.48 -13.12
CA ILE A 131 -13.21 0.18 -12.57
C ILE A 131 -12.13 0.45 -13.62
N ILE A 132 -12.33 -0.03 -14.86
CA ILE A 132 -11.39 0.21 -15.96
C ILE A 132 -11.23 1.70 -16.26
N ASN A 133 -12.34 2.44 -16.30
CA ASN A 133 -12.28 3.88 -16.52
C ASN A 133 -11.53 4.61 -15.40
N GLN A 134 -11.69 4.19 -14.14
CA GLN A 134 -10.94 4.74 -13.02
C GLN A 134 -9.43 4.47 -13.16
N LEU A 135 -9.03 3.27 -13.59
CA LEU A 135 -7.64 2.92 -13.86
C LEU A 135 -7.07 3.75 -15.02
N LYS A 136 -7.83 3.94 -16.08
CA LYS A 136 -7.44 4.80 -17.22
C LYS A 136 -7.24 6.25 -16.79
N CYS A 137 -8.11 6.80 -15.94
CA CYS A 137 -7.94 8.14 -15.37
C CYS A 137 -6.64 8.27 -14.55
N LEU A 138 -6.20 7.21 -13.88
CA LEU A 138 -4.93 7.18 -13.16
C LEU A 138 -3.71 7.06 -14.11
N GLY A 139 -3.92 6.86 -15.39
CA GLY A 139 -2.85 6.71 -16.38
C GLY A 139 -2.26 5.30 -16.49
N ILE A 140 -3.00 4.29 -16.02
CA ILE A 140 -2.55 2.89 -16.02
C ILE A 140 -2.43 2.35 -17.45
N SER A 141 -1.25 1.79 -17.79
CA SER A 141 -0.88 1.36 -19.13
C SER A 141 -1.00 -0.16 -19.36
N CYS A 142 -2.11 -0.75 -18.89
CA CYS A 142 -2.44 -2.15 -19.14
C CYS A 142 -2.74 -2.43 -20.62
N ASP A 143 -2.53 -3.66 -21.06
CA ASP A 143 -2.98 -4.16 -22.35
C ASP A 143 -4.50 -4.41 -22.34
N TRP A 144 -5.29 -3.35 -22.53
CA TRP A 144 -6.74 -3.39 -22.46
C TRP A 144 -7.41 -4.28 -23.50
N GLU A 145 -6.73 -4.62 -24.59
CA GLU A 145 -7.23 -5.56 -25.60
C GLU A 145 -7.29 -6.99 -25.05
N ARG A 146 -6.51 -7.29 -24.02
CA ARG A 146 -6.42 -8.60 -23.35
C ARG A 146 -7.17 -8.64 -22.01
N LYS A 147 -8.12 -7.73 -21.81
CA LYS A 147 -8.92 -7.68 -20.57
C LYS A 147 -9.55 -9.02 -20.23
N ARG A 148 -9.34 -9.48 -18.99
CA ARG A 148 -9.85 -10.75 -18.50
C ARG A 148 -10.83 -10.56 -17.34
N PHE A 149 -11.66 -11.56 -17.13
CA PHE A 149 -12.57 -11.68 -15.99
C PHE A 149 -12.48 -13.10 -15.43
N THR A 150 -12.42 -13.24 -14.10
CA THR A 150 -12.23 -14.56 -13.47
C THR A 150 -13.33 -15.60 -13.80
N MET A 151 -14.50 -15.13 -14.27
CA MET A 151 -15.58 -16.00 -14.75
C MET A 151 -15.77 -15.94 -16.29
N ASP A 152 -14.81 -15.42 -17.06
CA ASP A 152 -14.87 -15.57 -18.50
C ASP A 152 -14.70 -17.05 -18.92
N GLU A 153 -15.02 -17.36 -20.17
CA GLU A 153 -15.02 -18.73 -20.68
C GLU A 153 -13.67 -19.43 -20.48
N GLY A 154 -12.56 -18.76 -20.79
CA GLY A 154 -11.22 -19.31 -20.65
C GLY A 154 -10.83 -19.56 -19.19
N CYS A 155 -11.06 -18.59 -18.31
CA CYS A 155 -10.80 -18.74 -16.88
C CYS A 155 -11.73 -19.80 -16.24
N SER A 156 -12.99 -19.88 -16.66
CA SER A 156 -13.94 -20.90 -16.19
C SER A 156 -13.51 -22.31 -16.60
N ARG A 157 -12.97 -22.47 -17.82
CA ARG A 157 -12.39 -23.75 -18.28
C ARG A 157 -11.17 -24.13 -17.44
N ALA A 158 -10.31 -23.19 -17.12
CA ALA A 158 -9.16 -23.41 -16.24
C ALA A 158 -9.58 -23.86 -14.83
N VAL A 159 -10.61 -23.23 -14.26
CA VAL A 159 -11.18 -23.62 -12.96
C VAL A 159 -11.69 -25.06 -12.98
N ARG A 160 -12.46 -25.43 -14.00
CA ARG A 160 -12.96 -26.81 -14.15
C ARG A 160 -11.83 -27.81 -14.30
N GLU A 161 -10.84 -27.53 -15.14
CA GLU A 161 -9.66 -28.38 -15.31
C GLU A 161 -8.94 -28.60 -13.98
N THR A 162 -8.70 -27.52 -13.22
CA THR A 162 -8.06 -27.58 -11.92
C THR A 162 -8.84 -28.43 -10.93
N PHE A 163 -10.15 -28.19 -10.81
CA PHE A 163 -10.98 -28.94 -9.88
C PHE A 163 -10.99 -30.42 -10.20
N VAL A 164 -11.26 -30.78 -11.46
CA VAL A 164 -11.37 -32.20 -11.88
C VAL A 164 -10.02 -32.90 -11.74
N SER A 165 -8.91 -32.26 -12.14
CA SER A 165 -7.58 -32.84 -11.98
C SER A 165 -7.21 -33.11 -10.52
N LEU A 166 -7.51 -32.18 -9.60
CA LEU A 166 -7.27 -32.38 -8.15
C LEU A 166 -8.21 -33.45 -7.56
N PHE A 167 -9.46 -33.53 -8.05
CA PHE A 167 -10.41 -34.56 -7.65
C PHE A 167 -9.95 -35.96 -8.09
N GLU A 168 -9.54 -36.11 -9.35
CA GLU A 168 -9.01 -37.36 -9.89
C GLU A 168 -7.75 -37.84 -9.13
N LYS A 169 -6.92 -36.89 -8.63
CA LYS A 169 -5.76 -37.22 -7.77
C LYS A 169 -6.14 -37.50 -6.31
N GLY A 170 -7.41 -37.40 -5.94
CA GLY A 170 -7.86 -37.56 -4.55
C GLY A 170 -7.41 -36.41 -3.60
N LEU A 171 -7.05 -35.28 -4.18
CA LEU A 171 -6.68 -34.06 -3.43
C LEU A 171 -7.88 -33.17 -3.13
N ILE A 172 -8.96 -33.26 -3.90
CA ILE A 172 -10.25 -32.67 -3.54
C ILE A 172 -11.16 -33.78 -3.01
N TYR A 173 -11.83 -33.51 -1.90
CA TYR A 173 -12.76 -34.44 -1.27
C TYR A 173 -13.92 -33.67 -0.62
N LYS A 174 -15.07 -34.36 -0.49
CA LYS A 174 -16.23 -33.93 0.28
C LYS A 174 -16.19 -34.59 1.65
N GLY A 175 -16.30 -33.80 2.72
CA GLY A 175 -16.21 -34.31 4.08
C GLY A 175 -16.99 -33.47 5.06
N THR A 176 -17.42 -34.13 6.15
CA THR A 176 -18.06 -33.45 7.28
C THR A 176 -16.98 -33.07 8.28
N ARG A 177 -16.85 -31.78 8.54
CA ARG A 177 -15.88 -31.22 9.50
C ARG A 177 -16.48 -30.01 10.17
N ILE A 178 -15.86 -29.59 11.28
CA ILE A 178 -16.18 -28.29 11.84
C ILE A 178 -15.63 -27.18 10.93
N THR A 179 -16.45 -26.22 10.61
CA THR A 179 -16.14 -25.10 9.70
C THR A 179 -16.63 -23.79 10.29
N ASN A 180 -15.99 -22.70 9.93
CA ASN A 180 -16.45 -21.36 10.26
C ASN A 180 -17.70 -21.03 9.44
N TRP A 181 -18.83 -20.86 10.09
CA TRP A 181 -20.10 -20.58 9.45
C TRP A 181 -20.57 -19.16 9.74
N CYS A 182 -20.88 -18.39 8.71
CA CYS A 182 -21.49 -17.09 8.88
C CYS A 182 -23.01 -17.21 8.80
N VAL A 183 -23.70 -17.02 9.92
CA VAL A 183 -25.17 -17.12 9.99
C VAL A 183 -25.88 -16.00 9.20
N ASN A 184 -25.25 -14.85 8.99
CA ASN A 184 -25.82 -13.74 8.22
C ASN A 184 -25.63 -13.93 6.71
N CYS A 185 -24.48 -14.44 6.28
CA CYS A 185 -24.20 -14.72 4.87
C CYS A 185 -24.72 -16.09 4.42
N HIS A 186 -25.12 -16.95 5.35
CA HIS A 186 -25.58 -18.32 5.14
C HIS A 186 -24.56 -19.19 4.37
N THR A 187 -23.28 -19.07 4.73
CA THR A 187 -22.20 -19.80 4.04
C THR A 187 -21.03 -20.12 4.96
N ALA A 188 -20.30 -21.19 4.62
CA ALA A 188 -19.00 -21.50 5.22
C ALA A 188 -17.95 -20.47 4.79
N LEU A 189 -16.98 -20.24 5.66
CA LEU A 189 -15.81 -19.39 5.47
C LEU A 189 -14.54 -20.23 5.66
N SER A 190 -13.46 -19.86 4.98
CA SER A 190 -12.12 -20.36 5.31
C SER A 190 -11.57 -19.67 6.56
N ASP A 191 -10.56 -20.26 7.22
CA ASP A 191 -9.99 -19.73 8.46
C ASP A 191 -9.45 -18.31 8.30
N ILE A 192 -8.86 -17.98 7.15
CA ILE A 192 -8.31 -16.66 6.85
C ILE A 192 -9.37 -15.60 6.53
N GLU A 193 -10.64 -15.97 6.31
CA GLU A 193 -11.77 -15.03 6.15
C GLU A 193 -12.43 -14.66 7.49
N VAL A 194 -11.88 -15.14 8.61
CA VAL A 194 -12.34 -14.83 9.96
C VAL A 194 -11.38 -13.85 10.62
N GLU A 195 -11.88 -12.66 10.92
CA GLU A 195 -11.14 -11.61 11.63
C GLU A 195 -11.42 -11.72 13.12
N HIS A 196 -10.38 -11.81 13.94
CA HIS A 196 -10.51 -11.93 15.39
C HIS A 196 -10.41 -10.55 16.03
N GLU A 197 -11.44 -10.18 16.81
CA GLU A 197 -11.50 -8.92 17.55
C GLU A 197 -11.57 -9.20 19.05
N ASP A 198 -10.73 -8.50 19.83
CA ASP A 198 -10.80 -8.58 21.28
C ASP A 198 -12.10 -7.93 21.76
N THR A 199 -12.98 -8.76 22.34
CA THR A 199 -14.29 -8.34 22.81
C THR A 199 -14.39 -8.53 24.31
N LEU A 200 -14.88 -7.52 25.02
CA LEU A 200 -15.21 -7.64 26.43
C LEU A 200 -16.48 -8.48 26.58
N GLY A 201 -16.31 -9.69 27.04
CA GLY A 201 -17.39 -10.65 27.32
C GLY A 201 -17.36 -11.09 28.77
N HIS A 202 -17.83 -12.29 29.00
CA HIS A 202 -17.89 -12.89 30.34
C HIS A 202 -17.41 -14.32 30.31
N LEU A 203 -16.94 -14.80 31.45
CA LEU A 203 -16.66 -16.18 31.72
C LEU A 203 -17.66 -16.65 32.79
N TRP A 204 -18.50 -17.64 32.43
CA TRP A 204 -19.52 -18.20 33.30
C TRP A 204 -19.00 -19.49 33.94
N TYR A 205 -19.05 -19.57 35.25
CA TYR A 205 -18.62 -20.72 36.05
C TYR A 205 -19.85 -21.56 36.38
N VAL A 206 -19.92 -22.81 35.94
CA VAL A 206 -21.10 -23.66 36.02
C VAL A 206 -20.73 -25.00 36.68
N ARG A 207 -21.51 -25.45 37.63
CA ARG A 207 -21.37 -26.76 38.32
C ARG A 207 -22.10 -27.85 37.55
N TYR A 208 -21.41 -28.95 37.33
CA TYR A 208 -21.99 -30.18 36.81
C TYR A 208 -21.99 -31.22 37.92
N PRO A 209 -23.17 -31.70 38.42
CA PRO A 209 -23.26 -32.66 39.46
C PRO A 209 -22.67 -34.02 39.07
N VAL A 210 -21.96 -34.68 39.94
CA VAL A 210 -21.48 -36.04 39.76
C VAL A 210 -22.62 -37.03 40.06
N VAL A 211 -22.91 -37.92 39.10
CA VAL A 211 -23.99 -38.90 39.24
C VAL A 211 -23.69 -39.90 40.36
N GLY A 212 -24.63 -40.05 41.27
CA GLY A 212 -24.52 -40.99 42.42
C GLY A 212 -23.71 -40.45 43.61
N GLU A 213 -23.27 -39.18 43.60
CA GLU A 213 -22.57 -38.53 44.71
C GLU A 213 -23.29 -37.24 45.10
N GLU A 214 -23.85 -37.19 46.31
CA GLU A 214 -24.47 -36.00 46.85
C GLU A 214 -23.40 -34.91 47.06
N ASP A 215 -23.72 -33.63 46.78
CA ASP A 215 -22.86 -32.48 46.99
C ASP A 215 -21.50 -32.51 46.27
N THR A 216 -21.28 -33.42 45.34
CA THR A 216 -20.07 -33.51 44.51
C THR A 216 -20.33 -32.91 43.14
N TYR A 217 -19.51 -31.91 42.78
CA TYR A 217 -19.65 -31.18 41.50
C TYR A 217 -18.30 -31.05 40.80
N LEU A 218 -18.32 -31.03 39.46
CA LEU A 218 -17.21 -30.54 38.69
C LEU A 218 -17.60 -29.16 38.12
N THR A 219 -16.79 -28.14 38.39
CA THR A 219 -17.07 -26.78 37.91
C THR A 219 -16.29 -26.49 36.64
N ILE A 220 -16.98 -26.12 35.59
CA ILE A 220 -16.38 -25.64 34.33
C ILE A 220 -16.49 -24.13 34.22
N ALA A 221 -15.67 -23.54 33.32
CA ALA A 221 -15.77 -22.14 32.92
C ALA A 221 -15.94 -22.03 31.42
N THR A 222 -16.92 -21.24 30.95
CA THR A 222 -17.21 -21.10 29.53
C THR A 222 -17.51 -19.64 29.14
N THR A 223 -17.08 -19.22 27.95
CA THR A 223 -17.48 -17.95 27.32
C THR A 223 -18.78 -18.09 26.51
N ARG A 224 -19.27 -19.33 26.31
CA ARG A 224 -20.41 -19.65 25.43
C ARG A 224 -21.43 -20.56 26.13
N PRO A 225 -22.20 -20.05 27.12
CA PRO A 225 -23.17 -20.90 27.84
C PRO A 225 -24.28 -21.43 26.96
N GLU A 226 -24.61 -20.77 25.82
CA GLU A 226 -25.62 -21.25 24.85
C GLU A 226 -25.28 -22.60 24.22
N THR A 227 -24.01 -23.02 24.26
CA THR A 227 -23.60 -24.33 23.71
C THR A 227 -23.67 -25.48 24.74
N ILE A 228 -23.92 -25.18 26.04
CA ILE A 228 -24.02 -26.21 27.10
C ILE A 228 -24.98 -27.34 26.73
N PRO A 229 -26.15 -27.14 26.12
CA PRO A 229 -27.02 -28.25 25.72
C PRO A 229 -26.38 -29.27 24.78
N GLY A 230 -25.32 -28.86 24.05
CA GLY A 230 -24.56 -29.73 23.17
C GLY A 230 -23.36 -30.47 23.80
N ASP A 231 -23.12 -30.28 25.09
CA ASP A 231 -21.95 -30.88 25.75
C ASP A 231 -22.05 -32.42 25.77
N THR A 232 -20.96 -33.07 25.42
CA THR A 232 -20.87 -34.54 25.34
C THR A 232 -19.85 -35.12 26.30
N ALA A 233 -18.99 -34.29 26.89
CA ALA A 233 -18.04 -34.65 27.95
C ALA A 233 -17.57 -33.42 28.70
N VAL A 234 -16.87 -33.65 29.80
CA VAL A 234 -15.98 -32.63 30.41
C VAL A 234 -14.58 -33.21 30.43
N ALA A 235 -13.61 -32.45 29.87
CA ALA A 235 -12.20 -32.86 29.84
C ALA A 235 -11.42 -32.22 30.99
N VAL A 236 -10.49 -32.98 31.55
CA VAL A 236 -9.52 -32.52 32.56
C VAL A 236 -8.12 -32.99 32.15
N ASN A 237 -7.09 -32.30 32.59
CA ASN A 237 -5.73 -32.72 32.32
C ASN A 237 -5.39 -33.95 33.20
N PRO A 238 -4.83 -35.03 32.63
CA PRO A 238 -4.49 -36.24 33.43
C PRO A 238 -3.46 -36.01 34.54
N GLU A 239 -2.66 -34.92 34.43
CA GLU A 239 -1.66 -34.53 35.43
C GLU A 239 -2.24 -33.61 36.52
N ASP A 240 -3.51 -33.20 36.39
CA ASP A 240 -4.15 -32.33 37.37
C ASP A 240 -4.71 -33.13 38.55
N GLU A 241 -3.98 -33.14 39.67
CA GLU A 241 -4.34 -33.87 40.86
C GLU A 241 -5.73 -33.49 41.41
N ARG A 242 -6.21 -32.29 41.15
CA ARG A 242 -7.53 -31.80 41.61
C ARG A 242 -8.66 -32.67 41.07
N TYR A 243 -8.52 -33.20 39.87
CA TYR A 243 -9.56 -33.95 39.16
C TYR A 243 -9.25 -35.44 38.95
N ALA A 244 -8.11 -35.91 39.42
CA ALA A 244 -7.68 -37.29 39.21
C ALA A 244 -8.74 -38.34 39.66
N LYS A 245 -9.51 -38.09 40.72
CA LYS A 245 -10.56 -38.94 41.22
C LYS A 245 -11.88 -38.86 40.46
N LEU A 246 -12.04 -37.85 39.59
CA LEU A 246 -13.24 -37.63 38.79
C LEU A 246 -13.13 -38.19 37.37
N ILE A 247 -11.92 -38.50 36.91
CA ILE A 247 -11.71 -39.13 35.61
C ILE A 247 -12.46 -40.47 35.52
N GLY A 248 -13.25 -40.63 34.44
CA GLY A 248 -14.09 -41.78 34.21
C GLY A 248 -15.43 -41.79 34.95
N LYS A 249 -15.71 -40.80 35.80
CA LYS A 249 -17.03 -40.62 36.41
C LYS A 249 -18.02 -40.00 35.42
N THR A 250 -19.28 -40.11 35.75
CA THR A 250 -20.39 -39.56 34.97
C THR A 250 -20.89 -38.27 35.65
N LEU A 251 -21.07 -37.22 34.85
CA LEU A 251 -21.69 -35.96 35.27
C LEU A 251 -23.10 -35.87 34.70
N ARG A 252 -23.94 -35.11 35.40
CA ARG A 252 -25.28 -34.73 34.92
C ARG A 252 -25.22 -33.36 34.33
N LEU A 253 -25.52 -33.24 33.05
CA LEU A 253 -25.62 -31.96 32.36
C LEU A 253 -26.75 -31.10 32.99
N PRO A 254 -26.51 -29.90 33.47
CA PRO A 254 -27.55 -29.03 34.01
C PRO A 254 -28.68 -28.79 32.99
N ILE A 255 -29.89 -28.56 33.47
CA ILE A 255 -31.13 -28.28 32.73
C ILE A 255 -31.63 -29.49 31.93
N LEU A 256 -30.79 -30.13 31.09
CA LEU A 256 -31.17 -31.26 30.24
C LEU A 256 -31.15 -32.63 30.92
N ASN A 257 -30.45 -32.70 32.07
CA ASN A 257 -30.27 -33.94 32.82
C ASN A 257 -29.63 -35.11 32.06
N ARG A 258 -28.98 -34.87 30.94
CA ARG A 258 -28.23 -35.88 30.16
C ARG A 258 -26.94 -36.26 30.92
N GLU A 259 -26.58 -37.52 30.87
CA GLU A 259 -25.37 -38.04 31.46
C GLU A 259 -24.21 -37.92 30.47
N ILE A 260 -23.06 -37.38 30.93
CA ILE A 260 -21.85 -37.19 30.12
C ILE A 260 -20.61 -37.64 30.94
N PRO A 261 -19.57 -38.20 30.31
CA PRO A 261 -18.37 -38.66 30.97
C PRO A 261 -17.40 -37.53 31.33
N VAL A 262 -16.56 -37.75 32.34
CA VAL A 262 -15.32 -37.01 32.56
C VAL A 262 -14.17 -37.73 31.85
N ILE A 263 -13.54 -37.05 30.89
CA ILE A 263 -12.44 -37.64 30.10
C ILE A 263 -11.11 -36.95 30.47
N ALA A 264 -10.00 -37.68 30.23
CA ALA A 264 -8.65 -37.18 30.44
C ALA A 264 -8.04 -36.78 29.07
N ASP A 265 -7.65 -35.50 28.93
CA ASP A 265 -6.98 -35.02 27.72
C ASP A 265 -5.89 -33.99 28.09
N SER A 266 -4.66 -34.24 27.59
CA SER A 266 -3.50 -33.38 27.88
C SER A 266 -3.57 -31.98 27.26
N TYR A 267 -4.51 -31.76 26.36
CA TYR A 267 -4.78 -30.43 25.76
C TYR A 267 -5.32 -29.43 26.79
N VAL A 268 -5.96 -29.88 27.85
CA VAL A 268 -6.57 -29.00 28.86
C VAL A 268 -5.50 -28.22 29.64
N ASP A 269 -5.59 -26.90 29.60
CA ASP A 269 -4.73 -26.02 30.42
C ASP A 269 -5.20 -26.00 31.88
N THR A 270 -4.38 -26.48 32.77
CA THR A 270 -4.66 -26.58 34.23
C THR A 270 -4.78 -25.21 34.89
N LYS A 271 -4.30 -24.15 34.27
CA LYS A 271 -4.25 -22.77 34.82
C LYS A 271 -5.38 -21.87 34.29
N PHE A 272 -6.01 -22.25 33.21
CA PHE A 272 -7.10 -21.45 32.65
C PHE A 272 -8.46 -21.82 33.23
N GLY A 273 -9.24 -20.82 33.63
CA GLY A 273 -10.56 -21.03 34.20
C GLY A 273 -10.53 -21.89 35.45
N THR A 274 -11.15 -23.06 35.41
CA THR A 274 -11.15 -24.05 36.46
C THR A 274 -10.13 -25.18 36.24
N GLY A 275 -9.52 -25.29 35.07
CA GLY A 275 -8.75 -26.45 34.62
C GLY A 275 -9.62 -27.63 34.19
N ALA A 276 -10.93 -27.42 34.03
CA ALA A 276 -11.89 -28.38 33.50
C ALA A 276 -12.65 -27.70 32.36
N VAL A 277 -12.72 -28.35 31.22
CA VAL A 277 -13.28 -27.80 29.96
C VAL A 277 -14.48 -28.64 29.54
N LYS A 278 -15.63 -28.00 29.30
CA LYS A 278 -16.77 -28.66 28.68
C LYS A 278 -16.45 -28.97 27.22
N ILE A 279 -16.87 -30.09 26.70
CA ILE A 279 -16.59 -30.52 25.33
C ILE A 279 -17.88 -30.54 24.52
N THR A 280 -17.94 -29.64 23.54
CA THR A 280 -19.05 -29.50 22.61
C THR A 280 -18.54 -29.65 21.17
N PRO A 281 -18.33 -30.83 20.66
CA PRO A 281 -17.63 -31.09 19.39
C PRO A 281 -18.21 -30.37 18.17
N SER A 282 -19.52 -30.13 18.17
CA SER A 282 -20.18 -29.46 17.03
C SER A 282 -20.02 -27.93 16.99
N HIS A 283 -19.46 -27.30 18.03
CA HIS A 283 -19.48 -25.83 18.17
C HIS A 283 -18.15 -25.20 18.62
N ASP A 284 -17.07 -25.99 18.73
CA ASP A 284 -15.71 -25.50 18.99
C ASP A 284 -14.69 -26.38 18.27
N PRO A 285 -13.71 -25.80 17.54
CA PRO A 285 -12.71 -26.59 16.80
C PRO A 285 -11.83 -27.48 17.70
N ASN A 286 -11.45 -27.00 18.88
CA ASN A 286 -10.63 -27.78 19.82
C ASN A 286 -11.44 -28.92 20.43
N ASP A 287 -12.71 -28.65 20.77
CA ASP A 287 -13.63 -29.68 21.27
C ASP A 287 -13.93 -30.74 20.19
N TYR A 288 -13.96 -30.33 18.90
CA TYR A 288 -14.12 -31.25 17.79
C TYR A 288 -12.96 -32.25 17.70
N GLU A 289 -11.72 -31.75 17.78
CA GLU A 289 -10.52 -32.61 17.77
C GLU A 289 -10.46 -33.54 18.99
N MET A 290 -10.83 -33.04 20.19
CA MET A 290 -10.97 -33.88 21.38
C MET A 290 -12.11 -34.93 21.20
N GLY A 291 -13.22 -34.48 20.59
CA GLY A 291 -14.34 -35.40 20.29
C GLY A 291 -13.92 -36.56 19.40
N LEU A 292 -13.14 -36.31 18.34
CA LEU A 292 -12.59 -37.33 17.46
C LEU A 292 -11.65 -38.31 18.23
N ARG A 293 -10.74 -37.79 19.05
CA ARG A 293 -9.80 -38.61 19.85
C ARG A 293 -10.50 -39.52 20.84
N HIS A 294 -11.59 -39.06 21.42
CA HIS A 294 -12.35 -39.75 22.46
C HIS A 294 -13.64 -40.39 21.93
N ASN A 295 -13.89 -40.38 20.61
CA ASN A 295 -15.08 -40.93 19.96
C ASN A 295 -16.40 -40.43 20.59
N LEU A 296 -16.47 -39.10 20.86
CA LEU A 296 -17.66 -38.45 21.43
C LEU A 296 -18.72 -38.17 20.36
N PRO A 297 -20.00 -38.19 20.71
CA PRO A 297 -21.06 -37.83 19.75
C PRO A 297 -21.03 -36.37 19.37
N GLU A 298 -21.43 -36.04 18.12
CA GLU A 298 -21.59 -34.70 17.59
C GLU A 298 -23.07 -34.26 17.77
N ILE A 299 -23.33 -33.35 18.70
CA ILE A 299 -24.66 -32.81 18.97
C ILE A 299 -24.71 -31.34 18.50
N VAL A 300 -25.47 -31.10 17.44
CA VAL A 300 -25.61 -29.77 16.84
C VAL A 300 -26.76 -29.03 17.53
N VAL A 301 -26.48 -28.04 18.35
CA VAL A 301 -27.47 -27.25 19.09
C VAL A 301 -27.73 -25.86 18.52
N ILE A 302 -26.84 -25.36 17.64
CA ILE A 302 -27.05 -24.11 16.92
C ILE A 302 -27.15 -24.43 15.42
N GLY A 303 -28.24 -24.04 14.78
CA GLY A 303 -28.48 -24.25 13.36
C GLY A 303 -27.71 -23.27 12.46
N LYS A 304 -27.73 -23.50 11.15
CA LYS A 304 -27.09 -22.67 10.13
C LYS A 304 -27.68 -21.23 10.06
N ASP A 305 -28.85 -21.03 10.58
CA ASP A 305 -29.56 -19.74 10.72
C ASP A 305 -29.26 -19.04 12.05
N GLY A 306 -28.44 -19.65 12.92
CA GLY A 306 -28.15 -19.13 14.26
C GLY A 306 -29.26 -19.35 15.28
N VAL A 307 -30.27 -20.15 14.93
CA VAL A 307 -31.37 -20.53 15.81
C VAL A 307 -31.05 -21.87 16.47
N MET A 308 -31.49 -22.03 17.73
CA MET A 308 -31.28 -23.27 18.46
C MET A 308 -32.12 -24.41 17.89
N THR A 309 -31.48 -25.55 17.68
CA THR A 309 -32.14 -26.77 17.15
C THR A 309 -32.98 -27.47 18.22
N GLU A 310 -33.70 -28.51 17.80
CA GLU A 310 -34.47 -29.39 18.72
C GLU A 310 -33.57 -30.03 19.81
N GLU A 311 -32.28 -30.27 19.50
CA GLU A 311 -31.30 -30.82 20.44
C GLU A 311 -31.00 -29.89 21.63
N ALA A 312 -31.33 -28.60 21.52
CA ALA A 312 -31.24 -27.66 22.63
C ALA A 312 -32.37 -27.79 23.67
N GLY A 313 -33.30 -28.72 23.44
CA GLY A 313 -34.41 -29.01 24.35
C GLY A 313 -35.31 -27.81 24.61
N PRO A 314 -35.48 -27.33 25.85
CA PRO A 314 -36.38 -26.23 26.16
C PRO A 314 -36.05 -24.89 25.49
N PHE A 315 -34.88 -24.79 24.86
CA PHE A 315 -34.41 -23.59 24.18
C PHE A 315 -34.54 -23.66 22.67
N ALA A 316 -35.09 -24.75 22.11
CA ALA A 316 -35.32 -24.91 20.68
C ALA A 316 -36.10 -23.73 20.09
N GLY A 317 -35.67 -23.27 18.90
CA GLY A 317 -36.32 -22.15 18.20
C GLY A 317 -35.90 -20.76 18.68
N LEU A 318 -35.10 -20.61 19.72
CA LEU A 318 -34.57 -19.32 20.17
C LEU A 318 -33.34 -18.93 19.34
N GLU A 319 -33.18 -17.61 19.13
CA GLU A 319 -31.91 -17.06 18.63
C GLU A 319 -30.82 -17.32 19.66
N ARG A 320 -29.58 -17.62 19.22
CA ARG A 320 -28.47 -18.08 20.11
C ARG A 320 -28.14 -17.14 21.26
N TYR A 321 -28.21 -15.84 21.08
CA TYR A 321 -27.91 -14.86 22.17
C TYR A 321 -29.08 -14.69 23.12
N GLU A 322 -30.30 -14.86 22.65
CA GLU A 322 -31.49 -14.94 23.52
C GLU A 322 -31.45 -16.25 24.32
N CYS A 323 -31.08 -17.35 23.68
CA CYS A 323 -30.82 -18.62 24.38
C CYS A 323 -29.77 -18.47 25.47
N ARG A 324 -28.64 -17.75 25.18
CA ARG A 324 -27.60 -17.46 26.18
C ARG A 324 -28.17 -16.82 27.44
N LYS A 325 -29.03 -15.81 27.29
CA LYS A 325 -29.66 -15.12 28.44
C LYS A 325 -30.54 -16.05 29.24
N GLN A 326 -31.34 -16.85 28.53
CA GLN A 326 -32.29 -17.77 29.19
C GLN A 326 -31.56 -18.94 29.87
N ILE A 327 -30.52 -19.51 29.25
CA ILE A 327 -29.68 -20.56 29.89
C ILE A 327 -29.03 -20.01 31.18
N VAL A 328 -28.45 -18.82 31.16
CA VAL A 328 -27.81 -18.22 32.33
C VAL A 328 -28.83 -18.00 33.44
N ALA A 329 -30.02 -17.53 33.13
CA ALA A 329 -31.11 -17.37 34.11
C ALA A 329 -31.51 -18.73 34.71
N ARG A 330 -31.68 -19.74 33.88
CA ARG A 330 -32.07 -21.10 34.32
C ARG A 330 -30.98 -21.77 35.19
N LEU A 331 -29.69 -21.65 34.82
CA LEU A 331 -28.57 -22.14 35.60
C LEU A 331 -28.52 -21.47 37.01
N LYS A 332 -28.90 -20.18 37.06
CA LYS A 332 -29.02 -19.48 38.33
C LYS A 332 -30.16 -19.99 39.20
N GLU A 333 -31.33 -20.24 38.59
CA GLU A 333 -32.49 -20.81 39.29
C GLU A 333 -32.21 -22.21 39.85
N GLU A 334 -31.50 -23.06 39.08
CA GLU A 334 -31.11 -24.40 39.45
C GLU A 334 -29.90 -24.45 40.43
N GLY A 335 -29.33 -23.27 40.79
CA GLY A 335 -28.18 -23.19 41.68
C GLY A 335 -26.87 -23.70 41.05
N CYS A 336 -26.85 -23.97 39.75
CA CYS A 336 -25.67 -24.43 39.02
C CYS A 336 -24.70 -23.31 38.64
N LEU A 337 -25.15 -22.05 38.53
CA LEU A 337 -24.27 -20.91 38.25
C LEU A 337 -23.51 -20.46 39.49
N VAL A 338 -22.18 -20.58 39.46
CA VAL A 338 -21.28 -20.24 40.62
C VAL A 338 -20.96 -18.75 40.64
N LYS A 339 -20.46 -18.23 39.51
CA LYS A 339 -20.10 -16.81 39.34
C LYS A 339 -20.06 -16.43 37.84
N ILE A 340 -20.07 -15.15 37.63
CA ILE A 340 -19.85 -14.52 36.31
C ILE A 340 -18.67 -13.57 36.48
N GLU A 341 -17.69 -13.62 35.59
CA GLU A 341 -16.49 -12.79 35.63
C GLU A 341 -16.31 -12.11 34.27
N GLU A 342 -15.96 -10.83 34.26
CA GLU A 342 -15.61 -10.14 33.00
C GLU A 342 -14.36 -10.75 32.43
N HIS A 343 -14.39 -11.03 31.13
CA HIS A 343 -13.30 -11.67 30.44
C HIS A 343 -13.19 -11.13 29.01
N SER A 344 -12.01 -10.59 28.67
CA SER A 344 -11.70 -10.20 27.31
C SER A 344 -11.16 -11.40 26.56
N HIS A 345 -11.72 -11.68 25.39
CA HIS A 345 -11.29 -12.77 24.53
C HIS A 345 -11.47 -12.43 23.07
N ALA A 346 -10.67 -13.07 22.21
CA ALA A 346 -10.76 -12.90 20.76
C ALA A 346 -12.01 -13.62 20.21
N VAL A 347 -12.87 -12.86 19.54
CA VAL A 347 -14.09 -13.38 18.90
C VAL A 347 -13.94 -13.29 17.39
N GLY A 348 -14.20 -14.38 16.68
CA GLY A 348 -14.15 -14.46 15.23
C GLY A 348 -15.32 -13.74 14.57
N HIS A 349 -15.04 -12.84 13.64
CA HIS A 349 -15.99 -12.08 12.84
C HIS A 349 -15.83 -12.39 11.36
N CYS A 350 -16.92 -12.44 10.64
CA CYS A 350 -16.90 -12.57 9.18
C CYS A 350 -16.29 -11.33 8.55
N GLN A 351 -15.21 -11.50 7.79
CA GLN A 351 -14.51 -10.39 7.11
C GLN A 351 -15.44 -9.55 6.20
N ARG A 352 -16.58 -10.10 5.76
CA ARG A 352 -17.48 -9.44 4.82
C ARG A 352 -18.64 -8.70 5.46
N CYS A 353 -19.32 -9.31 6.42
CA CYS A 353 -20.51 -8.72 7.07
C CYS A 353 -20.28 -8.32 8.53
N HIS A 354 -19.08 -8.59 9.09
CA HIS A 354 -18.66 -8.30 10.46
C HIS A 354 -19.53 -8.95 11.55
N ASN A 355 -20.42 -9.90 11.18
CA ASN A 355 -21.14 -10.69 12.17
C ASN A 355 -20.25 -11.75 12.79
N ILE A 356 -20.53 -12.10 14.05
CA ILE A 356 -19.84 -13.17 14.77
C ILE A 356 -20.05 -14.50 14.04
N VAL A 357 -18.95 -15.19 13.80
CA VAL A 357 -18.90 -16.50 13.11
C VAL A 357 -19.23 -17.60 14.11
N GLU A 358 -19.98 -18.62 13.65
CA GLU A 358 -20.27 -19.83 14.41
C GLU A 358 -19.44 -21.01 13.89
N PRO A 359 -18.59 -21.62 14.72
CA PRO A 359 -18.04 -22.92 14.38
C PRO A 359 -19.15 -23.97 14.34
N LEU A 360 -19.40 -24.56 13.18
CA LEU A 360 -20.45 -25.57 12.98
C LEU A 360 -19.91 -26.78 12.23
N VAL A 361 -20.31 -27.97 12.62
CA VAL A 361 -20.10 -29.18 11.83
C VAL A 361 -20.94 -29.12 10.58
N SER A 362 -20.28 -29.16 9.41
CA SER A 362 -20.96 -29.12 8.12
C SER A 362 -20.21 -29.93 7.08
N THR A 363 -20.97 -30.46 6.09
CA THR A 363 -20.38 -31.19 4.96
C THR A 363 -19.97 -30.18 3.89
N GLN A 364 -18.68 -30.11 3.61
CA GLN A 364 -18.07 -29.14 2.70
C GLN A 364 -17.08 -29.82 1.75
N TRP A 365 -16.64 -29.11 0.73
CA TRP A 365 -15.56 -29.50 -0.16
C TRP A 365 -14.24 -28.92 0.31
N PHE A 366 -13.19 -29.74 0.29
CA PHE A 366 -11.85 -29.38 0.77
C PHE A 366 -10.77 -29.76 -0.23
N VAL A 367 -9.71 -28.96 -0.27
CA VAL A 367 -8.43 -29.32 -0.89
C VAL A 367 -7.47 -29.78 0.20
N LYS A 368 -6.86 -30.96 0.04
CA LYS A 368 -5.75 -31.45 0.88
C LYS A 368 -4.51 -30.61 0.57
N MET A 369 -4.13 -29.75 1.50
CA MET A 369 -3.05 -28.80 1.26
C MET A 369 -1.66 -29.40 1.46
N GLN A 370 -1.46 -30.24 2.44
CA GLN A 370 -0.13 -30.77 2.82
C GLN A 370 0.66 -31.39 1.65
N PRO A 371 0.09 -32.16 0.74
CA PRO A 371 0.83 -32.72 -0.41
C PRO A 371 1.33 -31.66 -1.40
N LEU A 372 0.70 -30.48 -1.41
CA LEU A 372 0.97 -29.38 -2.35
C LEU A 372 1.98 -28.35 -1.81
N VAL A 373 2.16 -28.29 -0.48
CA VAL A 373 2.93 -27.27 0.21
C VAL A 373 4.42 -27.31 -0.12
N LYS A 374 5.00 -28.51 -0.13
CA LYS A 374 6.46 -28.65 -0.24
C LYS A 374 7.05 -27.93 -1.44
N ALA A 375 6.49 -28.13 -2.63
CA ALA A 375 6.99 -27.50 -3.85
C ALA A 375 6.87 -25.96 -3.80
N ALA A 376 5.78 -25.46 -3.21
CA ALA A 376 5.54 -24.03 -3.06
C ALA A 376 6.43 -23.36 -2.00
N VAL A 377 6.89 -24.08 -0.99
CA VAL A 377 7.88 -23.61 -0.02
C VAL A 377 9.29 -23.69 -0.60
N ASP A 378 9.64 -24.82 -1.23
CA ASP A 378 10.96 -25.02 -1.81
C ASP A 378 11.31 -23.93 -2.83
N CYS A 379 10.38 -23.52 -3.71
CA CYS A 379 10.63 -22.51 -4.74
C CYS A 379 10.93 -21.11 -4.18
N VAL A 380 10.48 -20.82 -2.95
CA VAL A 380 10.81 -19.57 -2.24
C VAL A 380 12.12 -19.71 -1.48
N THR A 381 12.34 -20.85 -0.82
CA THR A 381 13.56 -21.05 -0.01
C THR A 381 14.81 -21.27 -0.85
N ASP A 382 14.69 -21.81 -2.07
CA ASP A 382 15.79 -21.94 -3.04
C ASP A 382 16.03 -20.67 -3.89
N GLY A 383 15.20 -19.65 -3.72
CA GLY A 383 15.37 -18.33 -4.33
C GLY A 383 14.80 -18.17 -5.74
N ARG A 384 14.09 -19.18 -6.30
CA ARG A 384 13.41 -19.04 -7.59
C ARG A 384 12.33 -17.97 -7.56
N THR A 385 11.57 -17.89 -6.47
CA THR A 385 10.67 -16.78 -6.18
C THR A 385 11.21 -16.00 -4.98
N GLN A 386 11.34 -14.68 -5.10
CA GLN A 386 11.89 -13.82 -4.05
C GLN A 386 10.86 -12.78 -3.59
N PHE A 387 10.66 -12.68 -2.28
CA PHE A 387 9.87 -11.60 -1.68
C PHE A 387 10.70 -10.31 -1.56
N VAL A 388 10.12 -9.21 -1.94
CA VAL A 388 10.68 -7.86 -1.75
C VAL A 388 9.68 -7.03 -0.93
N PRO A 389 10.01 -6.64 0.31
CA PRO A 389 11.24 -6.96 1.04
C PRO A 389 11.28 -8.41 1.59
N GLU A 390 12.50 -8.92 1.74
CA GLU A 390 12.80 -10.32 2.14
C GLU A 390 12.13 -10.75 3.46
N ARG A 391 11.85 -9.81 4.36
CA ARG A 391 11.22 -10.12 5.67
C ARG A 391 9.90 -10.90 5.56
N PHE A 392 9.18 -10.76 4.45
CA PHE A 392 7.92 -11.48 4.22
C PHE A 392 8.11 -12.97 3.89
N THR A 393 9.33 -13.40 3.54
CA THR A 393 9.65 -14.82 3.33
C THR A 393 9.34 -15.64 4.58
N LYS A 394 9.73 -15.15 5.77
CA LYS A 394 9.45 -15.85 7.04
C LYS A 394 7.96 -15.94 7.35
N ASN A 395 7.21 -14.87 7.05
CA ASN A 395 5.76 -14.87 7.26
C ASN A 395 5.08 -15.92 6.35
N TYR A 396 5.50 -15.98 5.10
CA TYR A 396 5.01 -16.95 4.12
C TYR A 396 5.33 -18.39 4.54
N THR A 397 6.60 -18.72 4.81
CA THR A 397 7.02 -20.08 5.16
C THR A 397 6.39 -20.56 6.46
N GLY A 398 6.35 -19.70 7.49
CA GLY A 398 5.72 -20.06 8.77
C GLY A 398 4.21 -20.33 8.66
N TRP A 399 3.50 -19.62 7.79
CA TRP A 399 2.09 -19.91 7.53
C TRP A 399 1.92 -21.22 6.75
N MET A 400 2.76 -21.45 5.73
CA MET A 400 2.71 -22.65 4.89
C MET A 400 2.98 -23.93 5.67
N GLU A 401 3.87 -23.90 6.66
CA GLU A 401 4.18 -25.05 7.54
C GLU A 401 2.97 -25.50 8.38
N ASN A 402 2.08 -24.57 8.70
CA ASN A 402 0.91 -24.78 9.55
C ASN A 402 -0.41 -24.73 8.78
N ILE A 403 -0.38 -24.85 7.46
CA ILE A 403 -1.58 -24.76 6.63
C ILE A 403 -2.51 -25.95 6.84
N HIS A 404 -3.80 -25.67 7.05
CA HIS A 404 -4.87 -26.66 7.11
C HIS A 404 -5.48 -26.92 5.73
N ASP A 405 -6.29 -27.97 5.62
CA ASP A 405 -7.06 -28.24 4.43
C ASP A 405 -8.01 -27.07 4.11
N TRP A 406 -8.00 -26.65 2.87
CA TRP A 406 -8.72 -25.47 2.41
C TRP A 406 -10.18 -25.78 2.09
N CYS A 407 -11.13 -25.24 2.85
CA CYS A 407 -12.55 -25.29 2.54
C CYS A 407 -12.85 -24.42 1.31
N ILE A 408 -13.24 -25.06 0.21
CA ILE A 408 -13.45 -24.39 -1.09
C ILE A 408 -14.91 -24.21 -1.48
N SER A 409 -15.87 -24.80 -0.77
CA SER A 409 -17.30 -24.66 -1.07
C SER A 409 -17.90 -23.44 -0.36
N ARG A 410 -18.76 -22.72 -1.07
CA ARG A 410 -19.55 -21.59 -0.58
C ARG A 410 -21.01 -21.76 -0.99
N GLN A 411 -21.93 -21.57 -0.05
CA GLN A 411 -23.38 -21.67 -0.26
C GLN A 411 -23.94 -20.37 -0.85
N ILE A 412 -23.33 -19.95 -1.96
CA ILE A 412 -23.68 -18.74 -2.72
C ILE A 412 -24.11 -19.12 -4.14
N TRP A 413 -24.79 -18.20 -4.82
CA TRP A 413 -25.26 -18.42 -6.19
C TRP A 413 -24.33 -17.78 -7.23
N TRP A 414 -23.59 -16.75 -6.85
CA TRP A 414 -22.64 -16.06 -7.70
C TRP A 414 -21.23 -16.61 -7.58
N GLY A 415 -20.72 -17.24 -8.62
CA GLY A 415 -19.38 -17.81 -8.69
C GLY A 415 -19.32 -19.05 -9.58
N HIS A 416 -18.17 -19.71 -9.60
CA HIS A 416 -17.96 -20.96 -10.30
C HIS A 416 -18.68 -22.09 -9.56
N ARG A 417 -19.75 -22.60 -10.14
CA ARG A 417 -20.48 -23.74 -9.57
C ARG A 417 -19.60 -24.98 -9.55
N ILE A 418 -19.59 -25.72 -8.44
CA ILE A 418 -18.79 -26.94 -8.29
C ILE A 418 -19.14 -27.93 -9.39
N PRO A 419 -18.15 -28.41 -10.20
CA PRO A 419 -18.40 -29.23 -11.38
C PRO A 419 -18.53 -30.73 -11.02
N VAL A 420 -19.45 -31.05 -10.11
CA VAL A 420 -19.75 -32.40 -9.63
C VAL A 420 -21.24 -32.66 -9.80
N TRP A 421 -21.58 -33.84 -10.34
CA TRP A 421 -22.94 -34.27 -10.53
C TRP A 421 -23.22 -35.53 -9.69
N TYR A 422 -24.39 -35.59 -9.14
CA TYR A 422 -24.90 -36.72 -8.35
C TYR A 422 -25.98 -37.43 -9.14
N CYS A 423 -25.91 -38.75 -9.15
CA CYS A 423 -26.93 -39.62 -9.77
C CYS A 423 -27.92 -40.06 -8.71
N ASP A 424 -29.21 -39.74 -8.89
CA ASP A 424 -30.27 -40.10 -7.94
C ASP A 424 -30.58 -41.57 -7.99
N ASP A 425 -30.28 -42.29 -9.11
CA ASP A 425 -30.61 -43.68 -9.29
C ASP A 425 -29.51 -44.63 -8.74
N CYS A 426 -28.23 -44.31 -8.87
CA CYS A 426 -27.16 -45.21 -8.45
C CYS A 426 -26.24 -44.61 -7.37
N GLY A 427 -26.47 -43.37 -6.94
CA GLY A 427 -25.66 -42.70 -5.92
C GLY A 427 -24.26 -42.31 -6.38
N GLU A 428 -23.92 -42.38 -7.66
CA GLU A 428 -22.61 -42.04 -8.19
C GLU A 428 -22.40 -40.55 -8.10
N MET A 429 -21.18 -40.15 -7.68
CA MET A 429 -20.70 -38.76 -7.64
C MET A 429 -19.59 -38.63 -8.69
N SER A 430 -19.79 -37.75 -9.68
CA SER A 430 -18.89 -37.61 -10.83
C SER A 430 -18.47 -36.16 -11.05
N ALA A 431 -17.16 -35.90 -11.00
CA ALA A 431 -16.60 -34.62 -11.42
C ALA A 431 -16.38 -34.59 -12.93
N SER A 432 -16.69 -33.47 -13.59
CA SER A 432 -16.59 -33.40 -15.06
C SER A 432 -16.11 -32.04 -15.54
N ARG A 433 -15.28 -32.05 -16.59
CA ARG A 433 -14.78 -30.86 -17.31
C ARG A 433 -15.87 -30.18 -18.14
N THR A 434 -16.90 -30.91 -18.51
CA THR A 434 -18.07 -30.44 -19.24
C THR A 434 -19.36 -30.78 -18.48
N ASP A 435 -20.46 -30.13 -18.82
CA ASP A 435 -21.73 -30.43 -18.20
C ASP A 435 -22.18 -31.86 -18.59
N LEU A 436 -22.62 -32.63 -17.60
CA LEU A 436 -23.10 -33.97 -17.81
C LEU A 436 -24.59 -33.96 -18.11
N GLU A 437 -24.99 -34.70 -19.13
CA GLU A 437 -26.41 -34.99 -19.46
C GLU A 437 -26.90 -36.33 -18.88
N LYS A 438 -25.96 -37.24 -18.58
CA LYS A 438 -26.23 -38.60 -18.08
C LYS A 438 -25.14 -39.01 -17.10
N CYS A 439 -25.55 -39.88 -16.17
CA CYS A 439 -24.60 -40.51 -15.24
C CYS A 439 -23.59 -41.37 -16.03
N PRO A 440 -22.28 -41.14 -15.87
CA PRO A 440 -21.29 -41.97 -16.62
C PRO A 440 -21.25 -43.43 -16.19
N LYS A 441 -21.81 -43.76 -15.01
CA LYS A 441 -21.80 -45.14 -14.48
C LYS A 441 -23.03 -45.96 -14.90
N CYS A 442 -24.23 -45.39 -14.79
CA CYS A 442 -25.46 -46.13 -15.04
C CYS A 442 -26.27 -45.63 -16.24
N GLY A 443 -25.85 -44.50 -16.86
CA GLY A 443 -26.56 -43.94 -18.02
C GLY A 443 -27.85 -43.17 -17.69
N SER A 444 -28.22 -43.05 -16.42
CA SER A 444 -29.46 -42.36 -16.00
C SER A 444 -29.33 -40.83 -16.29
N THR A 445 -30.48 -40.24 -16.67
CA THR A 445 -30.66 -38.80 -16.84
C THR A 445 -31.10 -38.11 -15.54
N HIS A 446 -31.36 -38.85 -14.46
CA HIS A 446 -31.70 -38.34 -13.14
C HIS A 446 -30.41 -37.96 -12.42
N ILE A 447 -29.84 -36.88 -12.87
CA ILE A 447 -28.61 -36.29 -12.28
C ILE A 447 -28.83 -34.82 -11.96
N HIS A 448 -28.18 -34.34 -10.91
CA HIS A 448 -28.14 -32.92 -10.56
C HIS A 448 -26.73 -32.48 -10.19
N GLN A 449 -26.43 -31.25 -10.54
CA GLN A 449 -25.12 -30.66 -10.21
C GLN A 449 -25.11 -30.14 -8.77
N ASP A 450 -23.96 -30.22 -8.09
CA ASP A 450 -23.75 -29.60 -6.77
C ASP A 450 -24.22 -28.16 -6.77
N GLU A 451 -24.90 -27.73 -5.70
CA GLU A 451 -25.48 -26.38 -5.61
C GLU A 451 -24.50 -25.30 -5.18
N ASP A 452 -23.42 -25.70 -4.55
CA ASP A 452 -22.41 -24.78 -4.02
C ASP A 452 -21.54 -24.20 -5.13
N ALA A 453 -21.01 -23.00 -4.89
CA ALA A 453 -19.98 -22.37 -5.71
C ALA A 453 -18.60 -22.52 -5.05
N LEU A 454 -17.56 -22.41 -5.84
CA LEU A 454 -16.19 -22.36 -5.35
C LEU A 454 -15.86 -21.03 -4.69
N ASP A 455 -14.98 -21.06 -3.71
CA ASP A 455 -14.33 -19.90 -3.14
C ASP A 455 -13.68 -19.05 -4.25
N THR A 456 -13.85 -17.73 -4.21
CA THR A 456 -13.28 -16.82 -5.20
C THR A 456 -11.76 -16.97 -5.35
N TRP A 457 -11.07 -17.30 -4.27
CA TRP A 457 -9.63 -17.53 -4.26
C TRP A 457 -9.20 -18.77 -5.07
N PHE A 458 -10.11 -19.68 -5.36
CA PHE A 458 -9.82 -20.84 -6.20
C PHE A 458 -9.53 -20.43 -7.65
N SER A 459 -10.33 -19.55 -8.24
CA SER A 459 -10.08 -19.00 -9.57
C SER A 459 -8.93 -17.99 -9.56
N SER A 460 -8.83 -17.16 -8.53
CA SER A 460 -7.78 -16.15 -8.41
C SER A 460 -6.39 -16.77 -8.26
N ALA A 461 -6.28 -17.97 -7.70
CA ALA A 461 -5.03 -18.71 -7.60
C ALA A 461 -4.46 -19.17 -8.96
N LEU A 462 -5.28 -19.20 -10.01
CA LEU A 462 -4.87 -19.59 -11.36
C LEU A 462 -4.48 -18.39 -12.23
N TRP A 463 -4.65 -17.18 -11.72
CA TRP A 463 -4.57 -15.93 -12.47
C TRP A 463 -3.30 -15.75 -13.32
N PRO A 464 -2.08 -16.08 -12.85
CA PRO A 464 -0.86 -15.92 -13.65
C PRO A 464 -0.82 -16.73 -14.94
N PHE A 465 -1.55 -17.84 -15.03
CA PHE A 465 -1.53 -18.71 -16.20
C PHE A 465 -2.90 -18.90 -16.87
N SER A 466 -4.00 -18.84 -16.13
CA SER A 466 -5.34 -18.90 -16.72
C SER A 466 -5.64 -17.70 -17.63
N THR A 467 -5.11 -16.51 -17.28
CA THR A 467 -5.24 -15.30 -18.10
C THR A 467 -4.53 -15.41 -19.43
N MET A 468 -3.48 -16.22 -19.51
CA MET A 468 -2.67 -16.42 -20.70
C MET A 468 -3.09 -17.65 -21.52
N GLY A 469 -4.25 -18.28 -21.17
CA GLY A 469 -4.92 -19.29 -21.97
C GLY A 469 -4.76 -20.74 -21.48
N TRP A 470 -4.06 -20.99 -20.35
CA TRP A 470 -4.05 -22.34 -19.77
C TRP A 470 -5.51 -22.84 -19.53
N PRO A 471 -5.83 -24.10 -19.81
CA PRO A 471 -4.96 -25.28 -19.96
C PRO A 471 -4.33 -25.47 -21.35
N ASP A 472 -4.60 -24.60 -22.32
CA ASP A 472 -3.93 -24.67 -23.61
C ASP A 472 -2.50 -24.16 -23.55
N ASN A 473 -1.61 -24.71 -24.36
CA ASN A 473 -0.23 -24.28 -24.44
C ASN A 473 -0.09 -23.14 -25.47
N THR A 474 -0.58 -21.95 -25.13
CA THR A 474 -0.60 -20.78 -26.03
C THR A 474 0.78 -20.14 -26.18
N GLU A 475 1.00 -19.41 -27.27
CA GLU A 475 2.24 -18.64 -27.47
C GLU A 475 2.40 -17.53 -26.43
N LEU A 476 1.28 -16.95 -25.97
CA LEU A 476 1.26 -15.95 -24.91
C LEU A 476 1.80 -16.53 -23.59
N LEU A 477 1.32 -17.74 -23.22
CA LEU A 477 1.77 -18.44 -22.03
C LEU A 477 3.26 -18.80 -22.12
N LYS A 478 3.74 -19.27 -23.27
CA LYS A 478 5.16 -19.62 -23.47
C LYS A 478 6.09 -18.42 -23.37
N GLN A 479 5.65 -17.24 -23.81
CA GLN A 479 6.47 -16.02 -23.80
C GLN A 479 6.49 -15.33 -22.43
N PHE A 480 5.34 -15.25 -21.72
CA PHE A 480 5.15 -14.36 -20.59
C PHE A 480 4.96 -15.06 -19.24
N TYR A 481 4.95 -16.40 -19.21
CA TYR A 481 4.96 -17.18 -17.98
C TYR A 481 6.32 -17.89 -17.80
N PRO A 482 6.94 -17.86 -16.61
CA PRO A 482 6.49 -17.18 -15.39
C PRO A 482 6.43 -15.66 -15.55
N THR A 483 5.55 -14.98 -14.78
CA THR A 483 5.52 -13.52 -14.79
C THR A 483 6.72 -12.96 -14.05
N SER A 484 7.19 -11.77 -14.43
CA SER A 484 8.42 -11.20 -13.88
C SER A 484 8.23 -10.72 -12.44
N VAL A 485 7.12 -10.01 -12.19
CA VAL A 485 6.81 -9.44 -10.88
C VAL A 485 5.34 -9.60 -10.58
N LEU A 486 5.03 -9.99 -9.35
CA LEU A 486 3.72 -9.85 -8.74
C LEU A 486 3.79 -8.68 -7.76
N VAL A 487 2.89 -7.70 -7.87
CA VAL A 487 2.77 -6.59 -6.90
C VAL A 487 1.49 -6.77 -6.12
N THR A 488 1.55 -6.67 -4.81
CA THR A 488 0.35 -6.79 -3.96
C THR A 488 0.58 -6.25 -2.55
N GLY A 489 -0.50 -5.96 -1.81
CA GLY A 489 -0.44 -5.65 -0.39
C GLY A 489 -0.05 -6.86 0.47
N TYR A 490 0.54 -6.60 1.63
CA TYR A 490 0.92 -7.67 2.56
C TYR A 490 -0.29 -8.44 3.14
N ASP A 491 -1.46 -7.83 3.13
CA ASP A 491 -2.69 -8.36 3.71
C ASP A 491 -3.29 -9.53 2.92
N ILE A 492 -2.88 -9.75 1.67
CA ILE A 492 -3.36 -10.86 0.84
C ILE A 492 -2.25 -11.87 0.46
N ILE A 493 -1.12 -11.89 1.17
CA ILE A 493 -0.06 -12.89 0.95
C ILE A 493 -0.62 -14.31 1.09
N PHE A 494 -1.38 -14.60 2.14
CA PHE A 494 -1.92 -15.93 2.40
C PHE A 494 -3.15 -16.24 1.55
N PHE A 495 -3.97 -15.21 1.27
CA PHE A 495 -5.16 -15.39 0.43
C PHE A 495 -4.82 -15.65 -1.02
N TRP A 496 -3.81 -14.96 -1.56
CA TRP A 496 -3.55 -14.97 -3.00
C TRP A 496 -2.16 -15.47 -3.37
N VAL A 497 -1.09 -14.86 -2.84
CA VAL A 497 0.28 -15.22 -3.23
C VAL A 497 0.58 -16.69 -2.96
N ALA A 498 0.28 -17.17 -1.75
CA ALA A 498 0.52 -18.56 -1.36
C ALA A 498 -0.25 -19.55 -2.24
N ARG A 499 -1.52 -19.24 -2.54
CA ARG A 499 -2.35 -20.09 -3.40
C ARG A 499 -1.91 -20.10 -4.86
N MET A 500 -1.45 -18.97 -5.39
CA MET A 500 -0.86 -18.93 -6.73
C MET A 500 0.43 -19.74 -6.83
N LEU A 501 1.30 -19.68 -5.81
CA LEU A 501 2.49 -20.52 -5.74
C LEU A 501 2.15 -22.01 -5.71
N ILE A 502 1.17 -22.40 -4.90
CA ILE A 502 0.70 -23.79 -4.81
C ILE A 502 0.16 -24.28 -6.17
N MET A 503 -0.74 -23.51 -6.79
CA MET A 503 -1.37 -23.92 -8.04
C MET A 503 -0.41 -23.84 -9.22
N GLY A 504 0.48 -22.84 -9.27
CA GLY A 504 1.53 -22.73 -10.29
C GLY A 504 2.47 -23.94 -10.23
N MET A 505 3.00 -24.26 -9.05
CA MET A 505 3.87 -25.43 -8.88
C MET A 505 3.15 -26.76 -9.19
N GLU A 506 1.85 -26.87 -8.89
CA GLU A 506 1.10 -28.09 -9.16
C GLU A 506 0.77 -28.27 -10.65
N PHE A 507 0.32 -27.24 -11.35
CA PHE A 507 -0.21 -27.36 -12.71
C PHE A 507 0.80 -26.98 -13.79
N MET A 508 1.62 -25.97 -13.55
CA MET A 508 2.65 -25.54 -14.51
C MET A 508 4.00 -26.21 -14.26
N LYS A 509 4.23 -26.78 -13.06
CA LYS A 509 5.52 -27.33 -12.61
C LYS A 509 6.66 -26.29 -12.65
N GLU A 510 6.28 -25.02 -12.66
CA GLU A 510 7.15 -23.85 -12.71
C GLU A 510 6.58 -22.77 -11.78
N ILE A 511 7.45 -21.88 -11.30
CA ILE A 511 7.05 -20.73 -10.47
C ILE A 511 6.05 -19.85 -11.24
N PRO A 512 5.03 -19.28 -10.59
CA PRO A 512 4.11 -18.37 -11.26
C PRO A 512 4.67 -16.96 -11.46
N PHE A 513 5.68 -16.57 -10.67
CA PHE A 513 6.35 -15.27 -10.76
C PHE A 513 7.73 -15.33 -10.11
N GLU A 514 8.67 -14.53 -10.63
CA GLU A 514 10.05 -14.47 -10.12
C GLU A 514 10.15 -13.65 -8.84
N LYS A 515 9.46 -12.51 -8.79
CA LYS A 515 9.48 -11.58 -7.66
C LYS A 515 8.08 -11.30 -7.13
N VAL A 516 7.99 -11.18 -5.80
CA VAL A 516 6.77 -10.74 -5.11
C VAL A 516 7.08 -9.40 -4.43
N PHE A 517 6.67 -8.31 -5.07
CA PHE A 517 6.87 -6.97 -4.55
C PHE A 517 5.69 -6.60 -3.64
N ILE A 518 5.96 -6.51 -2.35
CA ILE A 518 4.95 -6.26 -1.32
C ILE A 518 4.94 -4.78 -0.96
N HIS A 519 3.76 -4.18 -1.00
CA HIS A 519 3.52 -2.83 -0.50
C HIS A 519 2.69 -2.84 0.78
N GLY A 520 2.74 -1.73 1.53
CA GLY A 520 1.87 -1.50 2.69
C GLY A 520 0.52 -0.91 2.31
N LEU A 521 -0.27 -0.59 3.32
CA LEU A 521 -1.60 -0.01 3.16
C LEU A 521 -1.55 1.52 3.21
N VAL A 522 -2.48 2.17 2.51
CA VAL A 522 -2.69 3.62 2.63
C VAL A 522 -3.64 3.87 3.81
N ARG A 523 -3.16 4.64 4.78
CA ARG A 523 -3.89 5.02 6.00
C ARG A 523 -4.22 6.51 5.99
N ASP A 524 -5.20 6.90 6.79
CA ASP A 524 -5.50 8.32 7.01
C ASP A 524 -4.37 9.03 7.78
N SER A 525 -4.46 10.34 7.94
CA SER A 525 -3.46 11.15 8.65
C SER A 525 -3.25 10.75 10.11
N GLN A 526 -4.22 10.06 10.72
CA GLN A 526 -4.14 9.52 12.09
C GLN A 526 -3.59 8.09 12.14
N GLY A 527 -3.30 7.48 10.99
CA GLY A 527 -2.78 6.12 10.87
C GLY A 527 -3.86 5.03 10.93
N ARG A 528 -5.15 5.38 10.82
CA ARG A 528 -6.25 4.41 10.79
C ARG A 528 -6.44 3.87 9.36
N LYS A 529 -6.87 2.62 9.25
CA LYS A 529 -7.27 2.02 7.97
C LYS A 529 -8.41 2.84 7.36
N MET A 530 -8.28 3.20 6.08
CA MET A 530 -9.37 3.88 5.37
C MET A 530 -10.50 2.90 5.08
N SER A 531 -11.73 3.28 5.43
CA SER A 531 -12.92 2.49 5.14
C SER A 531 -14.13 3.39 4.90
N LYS A 532 -15.11 2.87 4.15
CA LYS A 532 -16.38 3.58 3.91
C LYS A 532 -17.19 3.75 5.19
N SER A 533 -17.13 2.76 6.09
CA SER A 533 -17.83 2.79 7.38
C SER A 533 -17.30 3.87 8.33
N LEU A 534 -16.01 4.15 8.30
CA LEU A 534 -15.40 5.22 9.12
C LEU A 534 -15.52 6.61 8.47
N GLY A 535 -15.96 6.70 7.20
CA GLY A 535 -16.07 7.97 6.48
C GLY A 535 -14.74 8.68 6.22
N ASN A 536 -13.61 7.98 6.37
CA ASN A 536 -12.26 8.51 6.18
C ASN A 536 -11.62 8.08 4.85
N GLY A 537 -12.40 7.42 3.99
CA GLY A 537 -11.96 7.01 2.65
C GLY A 537 -11.87 8.20 1.70
N ILE A 538 -10.78 8.30 0.96
CA ILE A 538 -10.54 9.32 -0.06
C ILE A 538 -10.70 8.66 -1.43
N ASP A 539 -11.55 9.22 -2.30
CA ASP A 539 -11.71 8.75 -3.68
C ASP A 539 -10.52 9.25 -4.52
N PRO A 540 -9.73 8.36 -5.15
CA PRO A 540 -8.64 8.76 -6.03
C PRO A 540 -9.08 9.73 -7.14
N LEU A 541 -10.29 9.57 -7.68
CA LEU A 541 -10.79 10.43 -8.75
C LEU A 541 -10.98 11.88 -8.30
N GLU A 542 -11.39 12.12 -7.05
CA GLU A 542 -11.50 13.47 -6.50
C GLU A 542 -10.15 14.18 -6.45
N VAL A 543 -9.09 13.43 -6.12
CA VAL A 543 -7.73 13.97 -6.12
C VAL A 543 -7.24 14.24 -7.55
N ILE A 544 -7.51 13.31 -8.48
CA ILE A 544 -7.15 13.46 -9.90
C ILE A 544 -7.86 14.67 -10.51
N GLU A 545 -9.15 14.82 -10.28
CA GLU A 545 -9.94 15.94 -10.81
C GLU A 545 -9.40 17.30 -10.34
N LYS A 546 -8.95 17.38 -9.08
CA LYS A 546 -8.48 18.63 -8.48
C LYS A 546 -7.00 18.93 -8.74
N TYR A 547 -6.15 17.89 -8.81
CA TYR A 547 -4.69 18.06 -8.81
C TYR A 547 -3.98 17.36 -9.97
N GLY A 548 -4.68 16.51 -10.72
CA GLY A 548 -4.12 15.69 -11.81
C GLY A 548 -3.62 14.32 -11.35
N ALA A 549 -3.60 13.37 -12.29
CA ALA A 549 -3.15 12.00 -12.06
C ALA A 549 -1.66 11.93 -11.71
N ASP A 550 -0.82 12.70 -12.40
CA ASP A 550 0.63 12.75 -12.14
C ASP A 550 0.94 13.14 -10.69
N THR A 551 0.19 14.12 -10.16
CA THR A 551 0.32 14.58 -8.78
C THR A 551 0.00 13.45 -7.79
N LEU A 552 -1.10 12.74 -8.01
CA LEU A 552 -1.49 11.62 -7.15
C LEU A 552 -0.46 10.49 -7.20
N ARG A 553 -0.06 10.07 -8.41
CA ARG A 553 0.92 8.99 -8.64
C ARG A 553 2.24 9.27 -7.93
N PHE A 554 2.82 10.43 -8.15
CA PHE A 554 4.10 10.81 -7.56
C PHE A 554 4.04 10.91 -6.03
N MET A 555 2.96 11.48 -5.47
CA MET A 555 2.73 11.58 -4.04
C MET A 555 2.61 10.20 -3.37
N LEU A 556 1.91 9.25 -4.01
CA LEU A 556 1.75 7.90 -3.48
C LEU A 556 3.06 7.12 -3.41
N ILE A 557 4.00 7.38 -4.33
CA ILE A 557 5.23 6.61 -4.43
C ILE A 557 6.36 7.24 -3.62
N THR A 558 6.54 8.57 -3.70
CA THR A 558 7.63 9.25 -2.98
C THR A 558 7.42 9.20 -1.47
N GLY A 559 8.45 8.76 -0.74
CA GLY A 559 8.38 8.55 0.71
C GLY A 559 7.62 7.29 1.13
N ASN A 560 7.33 6.38 0.19
CA ASN A 560 6.87 5.02 0.48
C ASN A 560 8.06 4.07 0.47
N THR A 561 8.15 3.24 1.51
CA THR A 561 9.17 2.18 1.62
C THR A 561 8.49 0.83 1.39
N PRO A 562 9.10 -0.11 0.66
CA PRO A 562 8.52 -1.43 0.41
C PRO A 562 8.02 -2.13 1.68
N GLY A 563 6.78 -2.62 1.64
CA GLY A 563 6.14 -3.35 2.73
C GLY A 563 5.70 -2.52 3.94
N ASN A 564 5.86 -1.21 3.93
CA ASN A 564 5.44 -0.34 5.02
C ASN A 564 4.17 0.44 4.66
N ASP A 565 3.31 0.65 5.67
CA ASP A 565 2.13 1.50 5.52
C ASP A 565 2.53 2.96 5.30
N MET A 566 1.74 3.66 4.50
CA MET A 566 1.89 5.09 4.30
C MET A 566 0.68 5.86 4.84
N ARG A 567 0.91 7.08 5.32
CA ARG A 567 -0.17 8.00 5.70
C ARG A 567 -0.43 8.99 4.59
N PHE A 568 -1.69 9.21 4.29
CA PHE A 568 -2.12 10.22 3.33
C PHE A 568 -2.23 11.60 4.03
N TYR A 569 -1.59 12.61 3.43
CA TYR A 569 -1.65 14.01 3.85
C TYR A 569 -1.92 14.92 2.65
N TRP A 570 -2.85 15.84 2.77
CA TRP A 570 -3.17 16.81 1.73
C TRP A 570 -2.01 17.74 1.41
N GLU A 571 -1.20 18.10 2.40
CA GLU A 571 0.00 18.93 2.25
C GLU A 571 1.02 18.29 1.31
N ARG A 572 1.11 16.95 1.30
CA ARG A 572 1.98 16.22 0.35
C ARG A 572 1.44 16.29 -1.07
N VAL A 573 0.11 16.22 -1.24
CA VAL A 573 -0.52 16.40 -2.56
C VAL A 573 -0.23 17.78 -3.11
N GLU A 574 -0.38 18.83 -2.28
CA GLU A 574 -0.07 20.22 -2.65
C GLU A 574 1.42 20.44 -2.95
N GLY A 575 2.31 19.82 -2.18
CA GLY A 575 3.74 19.83 -2.45
C GLY A 575 4.08 19.24 -3.82
N THR A 576 3.46 18.10 -4.15
CA THR A 576 3.66 17.45 -5.46
C THR A 576 3.07 18.25 -6.61
N ARG A 577 1.91 18.87 -6.44
CA ARG A 577 1.37 19.83 -7.43
C ARG A 577 2.35 20.99 -7.67
N ASN A 578 2.98 21.51 -6.62
CA ASN A 578 3.97 22.58 -6.75
C ASN A 578 5.20 22.11 -7.54
N PHE A 579 5.59 20.85 -7.38
CA PHE A 579 6.65 20.22 -8.18
C PHE A 579 6.26 20.15 -9.66
N ALA A 580 5.06 19.68 -9.98
CA ALA A 580 4.56 19.67 -11.35
C ALA A 580 4.56 21.08 -11.98
N ASN A 581 4.10 22.09 -11.23
CA ASN A 581 4.12 23.47 -11.66
C ASN A 581 5.55 24.02 -11.87
N LYS A 582 6.51 23.61 -11.03
CA LYS A 582 7.92 24.02 -11.16
C LYS A 582 8.53 23.42 -12.43
N ILE A 583 8.30 22.13 -12.68
CA ILE A 583 8.73 21.47 -13.94
C ILE A 583 8.15 22.18 -15.14
N TRP A 584 6.85 22.45 -15.11
CA TRP A 584 6.16 23.13 -16.21
C TRP A 584 6.76 24.50 -16.51
N ASN A 585 6.99 25.31 -15.47
CA ASN A 585 7.57 26.66 -15.62
C ASN A 585 9.03 26.61 -16.09
N ALA A 586 9.82 25.67 -15.58
CA ALA A 586 11.19 25.46 -16.03
C ALA A 586 11.26 25.03 -17.51
N SER A 587 10.39 24.10 -17.91
CA SER A 587 10.28 23.67 -19.29
C SER A 587 9.79 24.78 -20.21
N ARG A 588 8.81 25.55 -19.75
CA ARG A 588 8.34 26.72 -20.50
C ARG A 588 9.44 27.75 -20.70
N PHE A 589 10.23 28.05 -19.67
CA PHE A 589 11.39 28.92 -19.77
C PHE A 589 12.41 28.37 -20.78
N ALA A 590 12.72 27.10 -20.72
CA ALA A 590 13.63 26.45 -21.67
C ALA A 590 13.12 26.58 -23.12
N LEU A 591 11.86 26.23 -23.37
CA LEU A 591 11.24 26.31 -24.71
C LEU A 591 11.24 27.72 -25.30
N MET A 592 10.99 28.75 -24.48
CA MET A 592 11.08 30.15 -24.91
C MET A 592 12.51 30.54 -25.34
N ASN A 593 13.53 29.86 -24.81
CA ASN A 593 14.94 30.13 -25.12
C ASN A 593 15.52 29.14 -26.14
N MET A 594 14.71 28.20 -26.67
CA MET A 594 15.10 27.28 -27.75
C MET A 594 14.87 27.87 -29.16
N GLU A 595 14.46 29.14 -29.27
CA GLU A 595 14.36 29.80 -30.56
C GLU A 595 15.70 29.73 -31.31
N GLY A 596 15.69 29.18 -32.54
CA GLY A 596 16.90 29.01 -33.33
C GLY A 596 17.78 27.83 -32.90
N TYR A 597 17.29 26.93 -32.04
CA TYR A 597 18.04 25.73 -31.67
C TYR A 597 18.30 24.86 -32.92
N ASP A 598 19.58 24.56 -33.09
CA ASP A 598 20.07 23.62 -34.13
C ASP A 598 20.95 22.55 -33.43
N LYS A 599 20.57 21.30 -33.60
CA LYS A 599 21.31 20.17 -33.04
C LYS A 599 22.71 20.00 -33.60
N ASP A 600 22.91 20.49 -34.84
CA ASP A 600 24.15 20.36 -35.60
C ASP A 600 24.98 21.67 -35.54
N ALA A 601 24.61 22.64 -34.69
CA ALA A 601 25.33 23.90 -34.54
C ALA A 601 26.75 23.66 -33.98
N GLU A 602 27.68 24.55 -34.32
CA GLU A 602 29.00 24.59 -33.72
C GLU A 602 28.90 25.03 -32.27
N LEU A 603 29.40 24.19 -31.35
CA LEU A 603 29.33 24.44 -29.89
C LEU A 603 30.63 25.08 -29.40
N ALA A 604 30.51 26.06 -28.52
CA ALA A 604 31.61 26.50 -27.68
C ALA A 604 31.98 25.43 -26.65
N PRO A 605 33.21 25.45 -26.07
CA PRO A 605 33.59 24.54 -24.98
C PRO A 605 32.64 24.61 -23.78
N TYR A 606 32.38 23.47 -23.18
CA TYR A 606 31.54 23.39 -21.97
C TYR A 606 32.12 24.22 -20.84
N THR A 607 31.27 25.04 -20.22
CA THR A 607 31.61 25.75 -18.98
C THR A 607 31.66 24.78 -17.80
N LEU A 608 32.14 25.26 -16.63
CA LEU A 608 32.13 24.48 -15.39
C LEU A 608 30.71 24.01 -15.05
N ALA A 609 29.72 24.87 -15.18
CA ALA A 609 28.31 24.55 -14.89
C ALA A 609 27.74 23.51 -15.89
N ASP A 610 28.13 23.54 -17.16
CA ASP A 610 27.73 22.56 -18.15
C ASP A 610 28.29 21.18 -17.84
N LYS A 611 29.59 21.10 -17.53
CA LYS A 611 30.26 19.86 -17.13
C LYS A 611 29.66 19.29 -15.84
N TRP A 612 29.41 20.17 -14.85
CA TRP A 612 28.80 19.80 -13.61
C TRP A 612 27.40 19.17 -13.82
N ILE A 613 26.49 19.82 -14.52
CA ILE A 613 25.13 19.33 -14.66
C ILE A 613 25.06 18.08 -15.54
N LEU A 614 25.95 17.95 -16.54
CA LEU A 614 26.05 16.74 -17.36
C LEU A 614 26.58 15.56 -16.52
N SER A 615 27.58 15.79 -15.66
CA SER A 615 28.12 14.78 -14.73
C SER A 615 27.05 14.33 -13.73
N ARG A 616 26.36 15.28 -13.09
CA ARG A 616 25.26 14.99 -12.16
C ARG A 616 24.11 14.23 -12.81
N LEU A 617 23.84 14.50 -14.10
CA LEU A 617 22.84 13.73 -14.86
C LEU A 617 23.26 12.27 -14.98
N GLN A 618 24.56 11.97 -15.24
CA GLN A 618 25.05 10.59 -15.37
C GLN A 618 24.91 9.84 -14.03
N ASP A 619 25.29 10.48 -12.93
CA ASP A 619 25.11 9.91 -11.60
C ASP A 619 23.62 9.66 -11.28
N THR A 620 22.76 10.61 -11.59
CA THR A 620 21.30 10.46 -11.40
C THR A 620 20.74 9.32 -12.21
N VAL A 621 21.16 9.13 -13.47
CA VAL A 621 20.74 8.00 -14.32
C VAL A 621 21.16 6.66 -13.70
N LYS A 622 22.41 6.56 -13.20
CA LYS A 622 22.90 5.34 -12.53
C LYS A 622 22.12 5.04 -11.25
N ASP A 623 21.97 6.05 -10.39
CA ASP A 623 21.32 5.92 -9.10
C ASP A 623 19.84 5.53 -9.27
N VAL A 624 19.10 6.22 -10.13
CA VAL A 624 17.69 5.95 -10.40
C VAL A 624 17.51 4.54 -10.97
N THR A 625 18.34 4.14 -11.94
CA THR A 625 18.25 2.81 -12.54
C THR A 625 18.53 1.72 -11.50
N GLY A 626 19.62 1.88 -10.71
CA GLY A 626 19.96 0.93 -9.65
C GLY A 626 18.89 0.84 -8.52
N LEU A 627 18.24 1.95 -8.20
CA LEU A 627 17.13 1.97 -7.22
C LEU A 627 15.89 1.25 -7.77
N LEU A 628 15.56 1.44 -9.05
CA LEU A 628 14.46 0.72 -9.71
C LEU A 628 14.72 -0.79 -9.76
N GLU A 629 15.95 -1.21 -10.07
CA GLU A 629 16.37 -2.63 -10.05
C GLU A 629 16.21 -3.29 -8.67
N ARG A 630 16.40 -2.52 -7.61
CA ARG A 630 16.21 -2.98 -6.21
C ARG A 630 14.79 -2.78 -5.69
N PHE A 631 13.85 -2.33 -6.52
CA PHE A 631 12.46 -2.02 -6.13
C PHE A 631 12.34 -0.89 -5.08
N GLU A 632 13.33 -0.01 -5.02
CA GLU A 632 13.32 1.18 -4.15
C GLU A 632 12.68 2.38 -4.89
N LEU A 633 11.44 2.16 -5.39
CA LEU A 633 10.77 3.10 -6.29
C LEU A 633 10.56 4.49 -5.66
N GLY A 634 10.32 4.56 -4.36
CA GLY A 634 10.17 5.81 -3.62
C GLY A 634 11.44 6.65 -3.60
N GLU A 635 12.58 6.01 -3.36
CA GLU A 635 13.91 6.68 -3.36
C GLU A 635 14.33 7.06 -4.78
N ALA A 636 14.02 6.24 -5.78
CA ALA A 636 14.25 6.60 -7.18
C ALA A 636 13.46 7.88 -7.57
N GLY A 637 12.19 7.94 -7.21
CA GLY A 637 11.38 9.15 -7.43
C GLY A 637 11.93 10.38 -6.70
N ARG A 638 12.48 10.21 -5.49
CA ARG A 638 13.12 11.27 -4.74
C ARG A 638 14.41 11.76 -5.40
N ALA A 639 15.27 10.85 -5.86
CA ALA A 639 16.49 11.21 -6.58
C ALA A 639 16.17 12.05 -7.85
N ILE A 640 15.13 11.67 -8.59
CA ILE A 640 14.66 12.45 -9.76
C ILE A 640 14.17 13.83 -9.32
N TYR A 641 13.39 13.90 -8.24
CA TYR A 641 12.90 15.16 -7.69
C TYR A 641 14.05 16.09 -7.30
N ASP A 642 15.02 15.59 -6.54
CA ASP A 642 16.17 16.39 -6.05
C ASP A 642 17.02 16.91 -7.21
N PHE A 643 17.27 16.08 -8.22
CA PHE A 643 17.98 16.51 -9.43
C PHE A 643 17.23 17.63 -10.17
N ILE A 644 15.95 17.43 -10.47
CA ILE A 644 15.15 18.41 -11.23
C ILE A 644 14.99 19.71 -10.44
N TRP A 645 14.55 19.60 -9.17
CA TRP A 645 14.24 20.78 -8.37
C TRP A 645 15.49 21.53 -7.97
N SER A 646 16.44 20.85 -7.34
CA SER A 646 17.57 21.49 -6.68
C SER A 646 18.73 21.78 -7.63
N GLU A 647 19.03 20.88 -8.60
CA GLU A 647 20.20 21.05 -9.46
C GLU A 647 19.83 21.74 -10.78
N VAL A 648 18.79 21.27 -11.49
CA VAL A 648 18.39 21.84 -12.78
C VAL A 648 17.72 23.20 -12.59
N CYS A 649 16.65 23.27 -11.78
CA CYS A 649 15.84 24.49 -11.67
C CYS A 649 16.50 25.58 -10.83
N ASP A 650 17.06 25.24 -9.65
CA ASP A 650 17.57 26.24 -8.71
C ASP A 650 18.95 26.74 -9.08
N TRP A 651 19.74 25.95 -9.83
CA TRP A 651 21.11 26.30 -10.17
C TRP A 651 21.37 26.39 -11.66
N TYR A 652 21.27 25.28 -12.40
CA TYR A 652 21.72 25.28 -13.80
C TYR A 652 20.99 26.29 -14.66
N ILE A 653 19.65 26.32 -14.59
CA ILE A 653 18.84 27.29 -15.36
C ILE A 653 19.26 28.72 -15.03
N GLU A 654 19.43 29.04 -13.75
CA GLU A 654 19.79 30.40 -13.32
C GLU A 654 21.18 30.83 -13.83
N ILE A 655 22.13 29.90 -13.85
CA ILE A 655 23.49 30.12 -14.36
C ILE A 655 23.49 30.25 -15.90
N ALA A 656 22.65 29.49 -16.58
CA ALA A 656 22.60 29.48 -18.04
C ALA A 656 21.89 30.72 -18.64
N LYS A 657 21.01 31.41 -17.86
CA LYS A 657 20.25 32.58 -18.32
C LYS A 657 21.07 33.62 -19.10
N PRO A 658 22.24 34.13 -18.61
CA PRO A 658 23.00 35.12 -19.35
C PRO A 658 23.42 34.66 -20.73
N ARG A 659 23.81 33.42 -20.91
CA ARG A 659 24.21 32.85 -22.22
C ARG A 659 22.99 32.64 -23.11
N LEU A 660 21.87 32.17 -22.57
CA LEU A 660 20.63 31.95 -23.32
C LEU A 660 20.06 33.26 -23.86
N TYR A 661 20.22 34.37 -23.14
CA TYR A 661 19.75 35.69 -23.59
C TYR A 661 20.73 36.38 -24.54
N ASN A 662 22.00 36.03 -24.55
CA ASN A 662 22.98 36.67 -25.41
C ASN A 662 22.93 36.10 -26.85
N LYS A 663 22.17 36.77 -27.69
CA LYS A 663 22.03 36.40 -29.12
C LYS A 663 23.30 36.71 -29.94
N GLU A 664 24.21 37.54 -29.44
CA GLU A 664 25.43 37.91 -30.15
C GLU A 664 26.51 36.82 -30.05
N ALA A 665 26.56 36.08 -28.92
CA ALA A 665 27.47 34.94 -28.70
C ALA A 665 26.81 33.63 -29.16
N ALA A 666 26.66 33.43 -30.46
CA ALA A 666 25.89 32.33 -31.05
C ALA A 666 26.35 30.94 -30.61
N ALA A 667 27.67 30.65 -30.59
CA ALA A 667 28.22 29.36 -30.17
C ALA A 667 28.01 29.06 -28.68
N GLU A 668 28.21 30.06 -27.78
CA GLU A 668 27.96 29.92 -26.35
C GLU A 668 26.46 29.69 -26.04
N ARG A 669 25.60 30.42 -26.75
CA ARG A 669 24.14 30.24 -26.66
C ARG A 669 23.73 28.86 -27.17
N ALA A 670 24.26 28.40 -28.30
CA ALA A 670 24.01 27.07 -28.83
C ALA A 670 24.42 25.95 -27.84
N THR A 671 25.61 26.13 -27.18
CA THR A 671 26.04 25.21 -26.12
C THR A 671 25.07 25.16 -24.94
N ALA A 672 24.64 26.34 -24.44
CA ALA A 672 23.69 26.41 -23.34
C ALA A 672 22.33 25.78 -23.69
N GLN A 673 21.83 26.00 -24.92
CA GLN A 673 20.62 25.36 -25.45
C GLN A 673 20.77 23.85 -25.56
N HIS A 674 21.89 23.38 -26.09
CA HIS A 674 22.18 21.93 -26.25
C HIS A 674 22.20 21.22 -24.90
N VAL A 675 22.94 21.74 -23.93
CA VAL A 675 23.01 21.13 -22.60
C VAL A 675 21.66 21.15 -21.90
N LEU A 676 20.95 22.28 -21.97
CA LEU A 676 19.62 22.41 -21.36
C LEU A 676 18.61 21.43 -21.99
N ALA A 677 18.61 21.26 -23.32
CA ALA A 677 17.78 20.28 -24.03
C ALA A 677 18.12 18.85 -23.61
N THR A 678 19.41 18.50 -23.59
CA THR A 678 19.88 17.16 -23.18
C THR A 678 19.45 16.82 -21.77
N VAL A 679 19.67 17.74 -20.83
CA VAL A 679 19.32 17.55 -19.43
C VAL A 679 17.81 17.42 -19.24
N LEU A 680 17.01 18.29 -19.88
CA LEU A 680 15.54 18.23 -19.75
C LEU A 680 14.94 16.98 -20.37
N VAL A 681 15.38 16.60 -21.58
CA VAL A 681 14.89 15.36 -22.24
C VAL A 681 15.18 14.14 -21.35
N SER A 682 16.41 14.03 -20.84
CA SER A 682 16.79 12.92 -19.95
C SER A 682 16.02 12.96 -18.64
N ALA A 683 15.85 14.12 -18.02
CA ALA A 683 15.06 14.28 -16.81
C ALA A 683 13.58 13.90 -17.02
N MET A 684 12.98 14.28 -18.16
CA MET A 684 11.61 13.86 -18.50
C MET A 684 11.51 12.35 -18.70
N LYS A 685 12.50 11.73 -19.34
CA LYS A 685 12.54 10.26 -19.53
C LYS A 685 12.62 9.55 -18.16
N LEU A 686 13.49 9.99 -17.24
CA LEU A 686 13.57 9.43 -15.89
C LEU A 686 12.28 9.59 -15.10
N LEU A 687 11.60 10.73 -15.25
CA LEU A 687 10.36 11.05 -14.53
C LEU A 687 9.12 10.39 -15.15
N HIS A 688 9.15 10.02 -16.45
CA HIS A 688 7.99 9.53 -17.17
C HIS A 688 7.26 8.36 -16.50
N PRO A 689 7.92 7.34 -15.95
CA PRO A 689 7.21 6.27 -15.25
C PRO A 689 6.34 6.76 -14.09
N TYR A 690 6.74 7.85 -13.45
CA TYR A 690 6.06 8.43 -12.29
C TYR A 690 4.97 9.44 -12.67
N MET A 691 5.27 10.33 -13.60
CA MET A 691 4.41 11.45 -14.02
C MET A 691 4.25 11.43 -15.54
N PRO A 692 3.51 10.44 -16.08
CA PRO A 692 3.50 10.16 -17.53
C PRO A 692 2.93 11.28 -18.38
N PHE A 693 1.94 12.03 -17.91
CA PHE A 693 1.22 13.00 -18.72
C PHE A 693 1.98 14.31 -18.92
N ILE A 694 2.47 14.91 -17.84
CA ILE A 694 3.24 16.15 -17.92
C ILE A 694 4.55 15.94 -18.69
N THR A 695 5.17 14.77 -18.51
CA THR A 695 6.43 14.44 -19.20
C THR A 695 6.21 14.21 -20.68
N GLU A 696 5.11 13.60 -21.11
CA GLU A 696 4.77 13.47 -22.52
C GLU A 696 4.54 14.84 -23.16
N GLU A 697 3.73 15.70 -22.53
CA GLU A 697 3.43 17.03 -23.05
C GLU A 697 4.69 17.88 -23.23
N ILE A 698 5.61 17.85 -22.27
CA ILE A 698 6.88 18.56 -22.35
C ILE A 698 7.80 17.93 -23.38
N TYR A 699 7.91 16.60 -23.42
CA TYR A 699 8.75 15.87 -24.36
C TYR A 699 8.41 16.18 -25.83
N GLN A 700 7.12 16.26 -26.14
CA GLN A 700 6.66 16.60 -27.49
C GLN A 700 7.05 18.01 -27.94
N CYS A 701 7.36 18.90 -27.00
CA CYS A 701 7.83 20.26 -27.32
C CYS A 701 9.36 20.38 -27.37
N LEU A 702 10.09 19.43 -26.79
CA LEU A 702 11.55 19.37 -26.80
C LEU A 702 12.08 18.64 -28.04
N PRO A 703 13.36 18.81 -28.40
CA PRO A 703 13.99 17.97 -29.42
C PRO A 703 13.95 16.50 -28.99
N HIS A 704 13.31 15.64 -29.79
CA HIS A 704 13.10 14.24 -29.44
C HIS A 704 13.26 13.29 -30.63
N GLU A 705 13.47 11.99 -30.33
CA GLU A 705 13.75 10.96 -31.32
C GLU A 705 12.53 10.07 -31.61
N ALA A 706 11.75 9.73 -30.56
CA ALA A 706 10.64 8.82 -30.65
C ALA A 706 9.30 9.58 -30.73
N GLU A 707 8.32 8.98 -31.38
CA GLU A 707 6.96 9.52 -31.51
C GLU A 707 6.26 9.78 -30.16
N SER A 708 6.65 9.03 -29.12
CA SER A 708 6.20 9.20 -27.75
C SER A 708 7.35 8.93 -26.79
N ILE A 709 7.38 9.63 -25.65
CA ILE A 709 8.33 9.37 -24.58
C ILE A 709 8.16 7.93 -24.04
N MET A 710 6.94 7.39 -24.05
CA MET A 710 6.62 6.04 -23.59
C MET A 710 7.41 4.93 -24.29
N ILE A 711 7.72 5.12 -25.59
CA ILE A 711 8.46 4.18 -26.42
C ILE A 711 9.88 4.67 -26.70
N SER A 712 10.31 5.77 -26.08
CA SER A 712 11.68 6.25 -26.16
C SER A 712 12.61 5.34 -25.34
N LYS A 713 13.90 5.36 -25.66
CA LYS A 713 14.89 4.59 -24.91
C LYS A 713 15.13 5.20 -23.52
N TRP A 714 15.22 4.33 -22.50
CA TRP A 714 15.65 4.71 -21.18
C TRP A 714 17.07 5.33 -21.23
N PRO A 715 17.33 6.41 -20.46
CA PRO A 715 18.67 7.00 -20.43
C PRO A 715 19.72 6.01 -19.93
N VAL A 716 20.84 5.98 -20.61
CA VAL A 716 22.02 5.19 -20.20
C VAL A 716 23.12 6.17 -19.86
N ALA A 717 23.79 5.95 -18.73
CA ALA A 717 24.87 6.83 -18.30
C ALA A 717 26.06 6.76 -19.26
N ASP A 718 26.59 7.92 -19.62
CA ASP A 718 27.81 8.09 -20.40
C ASP A 718 28.97 8.43 -19.46
N GLU A 719 29.85 7.46 -19.22
CA GLU A 719 31.01 7.62 -18.31
C GLU A 719 31.99 8.73 -18.78
N SER A 720 31.96 9.08 -20.06
CA SER A 720 32.83 10.15 -20.57
C SER A 720 32.42 11.55 -20.15
N LEU A 721 31.18 11.70 -19.67
CA LEU A 721 30.64 12.97 -19.17
C LEU A 721 30.74 13.09 -17.64
N VAL A 722 31.21 12.07 -16.95
CA VAL A 722 31.43 12.11 -15.50
C VAL A 722 32.69 12.92 -15.20
N ASP A 723 32.55 14.04 -14.48
CA ASP A 723 33.62 14.97 -14.14
C ASP A 723 33.59 15.34 -12.65
N PRO A 724 34.27 14.52 -11.78
CA PRO A 724 34.26 14.79 -10.34
C PRO A 724 34.96 16.09 -9.93
N GLU A 725 35.90 16.60 -10.77
CA GLU A 725 36.55 17.89 -10.52
C GLU A 725 35.60 19.04 -10.76
N ALA A 726 34.81 18.97 -11.84
CA ALA A 726 33.77 19.94 -12.11
C ALA A 726 32.71 19.94 -11.01
N GLU A 727 32.32 18.77 -10.52
CA GLU A 727 31.38 18.65 -9.40
C GLU A 727 31.92 19.31 -8.12
N ARG A 728 33.16 18.98 -7.76
CA ARG A 728 33.80 19.58 -6.58
C ARG A 728 33.92 21.09 -6.68
N GLY A 729 34.33 21.60 -7.84
CA GLY A 729 34.47 23.03 -8.08
C GLY A 729 33.13 23.75 -8.03
N MET A 730 32.09 23.17 -8.67
CA MET A 730 30.77 23.77 -8.67
C MET A 730 30.10 23.73 -7.29
N ASN A 731 30.28 22.63 -6.53
CA ASN A 731 29.79 22.53 -5.14
C ASN A 731 30.42 23.61 -4.25
N ALA A 732 31.72 23.86 -4.35
CA ALA A 732 32.38 24.93 -3.59
C ALA A 732 31.81 26.32 -3.92
N ILE A 733 31.53 26.59 -5.19
CA ILE A 733 30.88 27.83 -5.64
C ILE A 733 29.45 27.92 -5.11
N MET A 734 28.67 26.89 -5.24
CA MET A 734 27.26 26.87 -4.77
C MET A 734 27.17 27.05 -3.26
N ASP A 735 28.04 26.39 -2.49
CA ASP A 735 28.07 26.54 -1.03
C ASP A 735 28.50 27.95 -0.61
N SER A 736 29.46 28.56 -1.33
CA SER A 736 29.82 29.96 -1.13
C SER A 736 28.64 30.89 -1.40
N ILE A 737 27.88 30.65 -2.48
CA ILE A 737 26.68 31.48 -2.80
C ILE A 737 25.59 31.27 -1.75
N LYS A 738 25.38 30.06 -1.26
CA LYS A 738 24.43 29.79 -0.16
C LYS A 738 24.85 30.52 1.11
N ALA A 739 26.16 30.48 1.46
CA ALA A 739 26.70 31.18 2.61
C ALA A 739 26.48 32.69 2.50
N ILE A 740 26.75 33.28 1.34
CA ILE A 740 26.49 34.70 1.05
C ILE A 740 25.01 35.05 1.22
N ARG A 741 24.13 34.25 0.64
CA ARG A 741 22.66 34.44 0.74
C ARG A 741 22.18 34.37 2.19
N ASN A 742 22.69 33.39 2.98
CA ASN A 742 22.35 33.24 4.38
C ASN A 742 22.81 34.43 5.22
N MET A 743 24.09 34.85 5.06
CA MET A 743 24.60 36.04 5.74
C MET A 743 23.79 37.30 5.40
N ARG A 744 23.40 37.51 4.13
CA ARG A 744 22.51 38.60 3.70
C ARG A 744 21.14 38.54 4.34
N ALA A 745 20.56 37.35 4.46
CA ALA A 745 19.26 37.12 5.09
C ALA A 745 19.29 37.40 6.60
N GLU A 746 20.36 37.02 7.30
CA GLU A 746 20.54 37.28 8.73
C GLU A 746 20.47 38.79 9.08
N VAL A 747 20.95 39.62 8.18
CA VAL A 747 20.96 41.10 8.39
C VAL A 747 19.84 41.80 7.64
N ASN A 748 18.89 41.05 7.03
CA ASN A 748 17.82 41.60 6.20
C ASN A 748 18.34 42.57 5.10
N ALA A 749 19.46 42.22 4.48
CA ALA A 749 20.03 43.04 3.42
C ALA A 749 19.08 43.16 2.23
N ASN A 750 19.01 44.33 1.61
CA ASN A 750 18.16 44.53 0.42
C ASN A 750 18.58 43.58 -0.70
N PRO A 751 17.68 42.71 -1.19
CA PRO A 751 18.00 41.76 -2.26
C PRO A 751 18.50 42.39 -3.55
N GLY A 752 18.01 43.58 -3.89
CA GLY A 752 18.39 44.31 -5.10
C GLY A 752 19.73 45.05 -5.02
N LYS A 753 20.32 45.21 -3.82
CA LYS A 753 21.60 45.88 -3.61
C LYS A 753 22.77 44.92 -3.73
N LYS A 754 23.66 45.14 -4.68
CA LYS A 754 24.92 44.38 -4.76
C LYS A 754 25.89 44.90 -3.69
N ILE A 755 26.75 44.00 -3.20
CA ILE A 755 27.70 44.24 -2.12
C ILE A 755 29.07 43.64 -2.46
N PRO A 756 30.20 44.14 -1.91
CA PRO A 756 31.49 43.51 -2.06
C PRO A 756 31.60 42.25 -1.20
N ALA A 757 32.40 41.27 -1.64
CA ALA A 757 32.78 40.10 -0.89
C ALA A 757 34.29 39.85 -0.98
N ILE A 758 34.83 39.26 0.08
CA ILE A 758 36.22 38.78 0.13
C ILE A 758 36.17 37.28 0.40
N MET A 759 36.83 36.48 -0.42
CA MET A 759 36.92 35.06 -0.23
C MET A 759 38.36 34.60 -0.06
N LEU A 760 38.61 33.90 1.02
CA LEU A 760 39.90 33.23 1.26
C LEU A 760 39.74 31.77 0.75
N VAL A 761 40.50 31.46 -0.28
CA VAL A 761 40.32 30.22 -1.05
C VAL A 761 41.53 29.32 -0.96
N SER A 762 41.36 28.03 -0.77
CA SER A 762 42.43 27.03 -0.81
C SER A 762 43.09 26.99 -2.21
N GLU A 763 44.35 26.57 -2.28
CA GLU A 763 45.13 26.58 -3.52
C GLU A 763 44.49 25.78 -4.64
N ASP A 764 43.93 24.62 -4.29
CA ASP A 764 43.29 23.68 -5.22
C ASP A 764 41.95 24.19 -5.80
N LEU A 765 41.27 25.14 -5.13
CA LEU A 765 40.00 25.72 -5.60
C LEU A 765 40.17 27.09 -6.21
N ARG A 766 41.34 27.71 -6.07
CA ARG A 766 41.57 29.12 -6.40
C ARG A 766 41.33 29.41 -7.88
N GLU A 767 41.88 28.61 -8.77
CA GLU A 767 41.71 28.78 -10.22
C GLU A 767 40.26 28.60 -10.63
N VAL A 768 39.59 27.58 -10.08
CA VAL A 768 38.19 27.29 -10.39
C VAL A 768 37.33 28.46 -9.97
N VAL A 769 37.48 29.00 -8.76
CA VAL A 769 36.70 30.14 -8.26
C VAL A 769 37.01 31.39 -9.06
N ALA A 770 38.28 31.63 -9.41
CA ALA A 770 38.67 32.81 -10.18
C ALA A 770 38.11 32.85 -11.59
N HIS A 771 38.10 31.67 -12.27
CA HIS A 771 37.53 31.59 -13.63
C HIS A 771 35.99 31.61 -13.65
N ASN A 772 35.32 31.33 -12.52
CA ASN A 772 33.87 31.27 -12.43
C ASN A 772 33.26 32.27 -11.43
N ASP A 773 33.97 33.37 -11.13
CA ASP A 773 33.55 34.41 -10.21
C ASP A 773 32.24 35.09 -10.62
N SER A 774 31.93 35.05 -11.93
CA SER A 774 30.68 35.52 -12.50
C SER A 774 29.44 34.87 -11.90
N TYR A 775 29.51 33.56 -11.55
CA TYR A 775 28.40 32.85 -10.91
C TYR A 775 28.15 33.35 -9.50
N ILE A 776 29.22 33.60 -8.75
CA ILE A 776 29.14 34.16 -7.38
C ILE A 776 28.59 35.58 -7.42
N LYS A 777 29.08 36.41 -8.35
CA LYS A 777 28.59 37.77 -8.55
C LYS A 777 27.12 37.81 -8.93
N LEU A 778 26.72 36.97 -9.88
CA LEU A 778 25.34 36.91 -10.36
C LEU A 778 24.37 36.43 -9.27
N LEU A 779 24.66 35.28 -8.67
CA LEU A 779 23.71 34.56 -7.79
C LEU A 779 23.86 34.96 -6.30
N GLY A 780 25.05 35.44 -5.90
CA GLY A 780 25.31 35.99 -4.56
C GLY A 780 24.87 37.44 -4.42
N GLY A 781 24.67 38.17 -5.53
CA GLY A 781 24.39 39.60 -5.53
C GLY A 781 25.63 40.39 -5.11
N ILE A 782 26.79 40.03 -5.70
CA ILE A 782 28.09 40.61 -5.43
C ILE A 782 28.48 41.56 -6.58
N ASP A 783 29.00 42.75 -6.27
CA ASP A 783 29.53 43.68 -7.28
C ASP A 783 31.05 43.54 -7.45
N ASN A 784 31.78 43.40 -6.35
CA ASN A 784 33.23 43.22 -6.36
C ASN A 784 33.58 41.98 -5.53
N LEU A 785 34.32 41.03 -6.12
CA LEU A 785 34.83 39.85 -5.44
C LEU A 785 36.35 39.89 -5.38
N GLU A 786 36.91 39.95 -4.18
CA GLU A 786 38.31 39.87 -3.92
C GLU A 786 38.68 38.44 -3.47
N LEU A 787 39.67 37.83 -4.14
CA LEU A 787 40.15 36.49 -3.81
C LEU A 787 41.52 36.58 -3.12
N ARG A 788 41.62 35.96 -1.92
CA ARG A 788 42.85 35.85 -1.13
C ARG A 788 43.22 34.38 -0.92
N GLN A 789 44.43 34.10 -0.47
CA GLN A 789 44.81 32.76 -0.04
C GLN A 789 44.13 32.41 1.29
N LEU A 790 43.80 31.14 1.51
CA LEU A 790 43.07 30.65 2.69
C LEU A 790 43.74 31.07 4.02
N ASN A 791 45.09 31.15 4.04
CA ASN A 791 45.86 31.59 5.20
C ASN A 791 46.22 33.09 5.18
N GLY A 792 45.57 33.84 4.31
CA GLY A 792 45.80 35.31 4.16
C GLY A 792 45.18 36.11 5.27
N GLU A 793 45.39 37.44 5.19
CA GLU A 793 44.83 38.41 6.16
C GLU A 793 43.28 38.40 6.12
N LYS A 794 42.68 38.17 7.28
CA LYS A 794 41.22 38.19 7.45
C LYS A 794 40.72 39.63 7.57
N PRO A 795 39.65 39.98 6.88
CA PRO A 795 39.07 41.30 6.97
C PRO A 795 38.48 41.56 8.37
N GLU A 796 38.76 42.74 8.92
CA GLU A 796 38.11 43.22 10.12
C GLU A 796 36.70 43.75 9.77
N ASN A 797 35.77 43.70 10.70
CA ASN A 797 34.38 44.21 10.55
C ASN A 797 33.61 43.61 9.37
N ALA A 798 33.67 42.27 9.24
CA ALA A 798 32.94 41.55 8.23
C ALA A 798 32.15 40.39 8.86
N MET A 799 31.00 40.04 8.27
CA MET A 799 30.38 38.75 8.54
C MET A 799 31.22 37.66 7.88
N ALA A 800 31.36 36.54 8.53
CA ALA A 800 32.14 35.41 8.04
C ALA A 800 31.34 34.13 8.00
N ALA A 801 31.55 33.33 6.97
CA ALA A 801 31.06 31.96 6.87
C ALA A 801 32.16 31.07 6.32
N VAL A 802 32.24 29.85 6.81
CA VAL A 802 33.22 28.84 6.37
C VAL A 802 32.51 27.74 5.62
N VAL A 803 32.98 27.45 4.42
CA VAL A 803 32.58 26.29 3.61
C VAL A 803 33.83 25.49 3.28
N THR A 804 33.68 24.30 2.72
CA THR A 804 34.81 23.41 2.44
C THR A 804 35.85 24.06 1.53
N GLY A 805 37.03 24.39 2.09
CA GLY A 805 38.15 24.99 1.37
C GLY A 805 38.01 26.51 1.12
N ILE A 806 36.97 27.15 1.63
CA ILE A 806 36.73 28.61 1.40
C ILE A 806 36.17 29.25 2.67
N GLU A 807 36.76 30.44 3.02
CA GLU A 807 36.16 31.37 4.00
C GLU A 807 35.57 32.56 3.25
N VAL A 808 34.30 32.85 3.47
CA VAL A 808 33.57 33.93 2.81
C VAL A 808 33.37 35.09 3.81
N TYR A 809 33.76 36.30 3.42
CA TYR A 809 33.60 37.49 4.23
C TYR A 809 32.77 38.57 3.50
N LEU A 810 31.77 39.09 4.17
CA LEU A 810 30.97 40.20 3.69
C LEU A 810 31.24 41.42 4.58
N PRO A 811 31.94 42.49 4.08
CA PRO A 811 32.16 43.70 4.84
C PRO A 811 30.84 44.34 5.28
N LEU A 812 30.76 44.72 6.55
CA LEU A 812 29.54 45.31 7.13
C LEU A 812 29.25 46.70 6.58
N ALA A 813 30.27 47.40 6.17
CA ALA A 813 30.15 48.68 5.49
C ALA A 813 29.42 48.53 4.16
N GLY A 814 28.20 49.04 4.10
CA GLY A 814 27.35 48.91 2.92
C GLY A 814 26.37 47.71 2.91
N LEU A 815 26.57 46.72 3.79
CA LEU A 815 25.65 45.54 3.92
C LEU A 815 24.37 45.95 4.67
N ILE A 816 24.50 46.79 5.70
CA ILE A 816 23.41 47.20 6.58
C ILE A 816 23.16 48.72 6.34
N ASP A 817 21.89 49.09 6.18
CA ASP A 817 21.44 50.45 6.32
C ASP A 817 21.34 50.73 7.84
N VAL A 818 22.46 51.20 8.42
CA VAL A 818 22.63 51.33 9.88
C VAL A 818 21.50 52.19 10.47
N GLU A 819 20.99 53.19 9.76
CA GLU A 819 19.91 54.04 10.27
C GLU A 819 18.57 53.31 10.28
N LYS A 820 18.23 52.66 9.19
CA LYS A 820 17.00 51.87 9.10
C LYS A 820 16.99 50.68 10.04
N GLU A 821 18.11 49.93 10.13
CA GLU A 821 18.23 48.79 11.03
C GLU A 821 18.18 49.21 12.51
N THR A 822 18.84 50.32 12.84
CA THR A 822 18.72 50.90 14.19
C THR A 822 17.31 51.35 14.52
N GLN A 823 16.59 51.94 13.57
CA GLN A 823 15.19 52.31 13.78
C GLN A 823 14.28 51.07 13.91
N ARG A 824 14.53 50.02 13.11
CA ARG A 824 13.80 48.73 13.20
C ARG A 824 14.01 48.08 14.54
N LEU A 825 15.29 47.91 14.95
CA LEU A 825 15.67 47.33 16.24
C LEU A 825 15.16 48.14 17.42
N SER A 826 15.15 49.45 17.31
CA SER A 826 14.57 50.34 18.34
C SER A 826 13.07 50.13 18.52
N LYS A 827 12.32 49.95 17.42
CA LYS A 827 10.89 49.63 17.48
C LYS A 827 10.64 48.22 18.05
N GLU A 828 11.44 47.24 17.64
CA GLU A 828 11.37 45.88 18.11
C GLU A 828 11.72 45.80 19.61
N LEU A 829 12.75 46.50 20.04
CA LEU A 829 13.15 46.60 21.44
C LEU A 829 12.03 47.21 22.31
N ALA A 830 11.43 48.32 21.85
CA ALA A 830 10.31 48.94 22.56
C ALA A 830 9.08 48.02 22.68
N ALA A 831 8.79 47.22 21.66
CA ALA A 831 7.71 46.25 21.71
C ALA A 831 8.00 45.11 22.71
N MET A 832 9.24 44.57 22.67
CA MET A 832 9.66 43.51 23.59
C MET A 832 9.75 43.97 25.03
N GLU A 833 10.24 45.25 25.28
CA GLU A 833 10.29 45.83 26.63
C GLU A 833 8.87 46.03 27.22
N LYS A 834 7.90 46.41 26.36
CA LYS A 834 6.48 46.51 26.75
C LYS A 834 5.90 45.14 27.12
N ASP A 835 6.22 44.10 26.34
CA ASP A 835 5.76 42.76 26.62
C ASP A 835 6.46 42.13 27.85
N LEU A 836 7.73 42.40 28.05
CA LEU A 836 8.49 42.05 29.26
C LEU A 836 7.88 42.71 30.50
N GLN A 837 7.54 43.98 30.40
CA GLN A 837 6.88 44.72 31.50
C GLN A 837 5.52 44.15 31.84
N ARG A 838 4.76 43.71 30.83
CA ARG A 838 3.47 43.01 31.04
C ARG A 838 3.66 41.65 31.74
N ALA A 839 4.62 40.84 31.27
CA ALA A 839 4.93 39.53 31.87
C ALA A 839 5.44 39.72 33.32
N GLY A 840 6.37 40.66 33.54
CA GLY A 840 6.90 41.01 34.86
C GLY A 840 5.81 41.58 35.79
N GLY A 841 4.89 42.41 35.28
CA GLY A 841 3.75 42.90 36.05
C GLY A 841 2.82 41.79 36.53
N LYS A 842 2.60 40.76 35.72
CA LYS A 842 1.86 39.57 36.15
C LYS A 842 2.61 38.76 37.20
N LEU A 843 3.89 38.54 37.00
CA LEU A 843 4.74 37.76 37.94
C LEU A 843 5.00 38.51 39.26
N ASN A 844 4.88 39.82 39.33
CA ASN A 844 4.96 40.59 40.55
C ASN A 844 3.60 40.84 41.22
N ASN A 845 2.51 40.40 40.65
CA ASN A 845 1.17 40.56 41.22
C ASN A 845 0.85 39.39 42.15
N ALA A 846 0.85 39.66 43.46
CA ALA A 846 0.54 38.67 44.47
C ALA A 846 -0.83 37.99 44.28
N GLY A 847 -1.82 38.73 43.74
CA GLY A 847 -3.15 38.20 43.44
C GLY A 847 -3.18 37.21 42.26
N PHE A 848 -2.30 37.41 41.27
CA PHE A 848 -2.13 36.50 40.17
C PHE A 848 -1.42 35.21 40.60
N LEU A 849 -0.30 35.35 41.33
CA LEU A 849 0.47 34.21 41.86
C LEU A 849 -0.33 33.33 42.83
N ALA A 850 -1.29 33.90 43.54
CA ALA A 850 -2.15 33.13 44.46
C ALA A 850 -3.34 32.42 43.80
N LYS A 851 -3.73 32.81 42.57
CA LYS A 851 -4.96 32.29 41.93
C LYS A 851 -4.69 31.57 40.58
N ALA A 852 -3.57 31.76 39.95
CA ALA A 852 -3.26 31.14 38.69
C ALA A 852 -2.71 29.71 38.88
N PRO A 853 -3.06 28.76 38.01
CA PRO A 853 -2.47 27.41 37.98
C PRO A 853 -0.94 27.46 37.81
N GLU A 854 -0.25 26.49 38.42
CA GLU A 854 1.21 26.45 38.46
C GLU A 854 1.87 26.38 37.06
N ASP A 855 1.21 25.71 36.12
CA ASP A 855 1.60 25.60 34.70
C ASP A 855 1.52 26.95 33.96
N VAL A 856 0.57 27.81 34.34
CA VAL A 856 0.40 29.16 33.77
C VAL A 856 1.49 30.10 34.29
N ILE A 857 1.82 29.97 35.58
CA ILE A 857 2.90 30.74 36.18
C ILE A 857 4.26 30.32 35.59
N ALA A 858 4.48 29.04 35.37
CA ALA A 858 5.70 28.50 34.74
C ALA A 858 5.85 29.01 33.29
N LYS A 859 4.77 29.04 32.53
CA LYS A 859 4.76 29.58 31.15
C LYS A 859 5.06 31.11 31.13
N GLU A 860 4.49 31.85 32.04
CA GLU A 860 4.77 33.28 32.11
C GLU A 860 6.22 33.60 32.57
N ARG A 861 6.84 32.76 33.43
CA ARG A 861 8.26 32.86 33.77
C ARG A 861 9.16 32.53 32.59
N ALA A 862 8.90 31.43 31.89
CA ALA A 862 9.64 31.06 30.69
C ALA A 862 9.59 32.17 29.61
N LYS A 863 8.40 32.76 29.42
CA LYS A 863 8.21 33.91 28.52
C LYS A 863 8.99 35.14 28.96
N TYR A 864 9.05 35.41 30.25
CA TYR A 864 9.82 36.54 30.81
C TYR A 864 11.31 36.36 30.59
N GLU A 865 11.84 35.15 30.83
CA GLU A 865 13.26 34.81 30.64
C GLU A 865 13.61 34.85 29.14
N GLU A 866 12.76 34.29 28.25
CA GLU A 866 12.96 34.35 26.81
C GLU A 866 13.01 35.82 26.30
N LEU A 867 12.04 36.62 26.70
CA LEU A 867 11.99 38.04 26.31
C LEU A 867 13.20 38.82 26.85
N SER A 868 13.65 38.55 28.08
CA SER A 868 14.81 39.15 28.68
C SER A 868 16.09 38.82 27.89
N GLY A 869 16.27 37.55 27.50
CA GLY A 869 17.38 37.13 26.66
C GLY A 869 17.37 37.79 25.26
N LYS A 870 16.19 37.86 24.62
CA LYS A 870 16.01 38.54 23.34
C LYS A 870 16.34 40.03 23.42
N ILE A 871 15.89 40.72 24.46
CA ILE A 871 16.18 42.14 24.70
C ILE A 871 17.69 42.40 24.85
N GLU A 872 18.39 41.53 25.58
CA GLU A 872 19.84 41.68 25.75
C GLU A 872 20.59 41.48 24.42
N ALA A 873 20.16 40.50 23.63
CA ALA A 873 20.69 40.24 22.29
C ALA A 873 20.47 41.44 21.35
N VAL A 874 19.27 42.03 21.35
CA VAL A 874 18.95 43.19 20.54
C VAL A 874 19.77 44.43 21.01
N LYS A 875 19.93 44.64 22.30
CA LYS A 875 20.76 45.73 22.85
C LYS A 875 22.23 45.57 22.47
N LYS A 876 22.79 44.37 22.53
CA LYS A 876 24.16 44.10 22.05
C LYS A 876 24.29 44.39 20.55
N ARG A 877 23.30 44.01 19.75
CA ARG A 877 23.29 44.29 18.31
C ARG A 877 23.16 45.79 18.00
N MET A 878 22.37 46.55 18.76
CA MET A 878 22.28 48.01 18.63
C MET A 878 23.57 48.73 19.03
N ALA A 879 24.25 48.28 20.11
CA ALA A 879 25.53 48.81 20.53
C ALA A 879 26.58 48.60 19.42
N TYR A 880 26.60 47.41 18.83
CA TYR A 880 27.48 47.11 17.71
C TYR A 880 27.18 47.96 16.46
N LEU A 881 25.91 48.19 16.12
CA LEU A 881 25.56 49.12 15.03
C LEU A 881 25.95 50.56 15.30
N ALA A 882 26.01 50.99 16.54
CA ALA A 882 26.46 52.32 16.91
C ALA A 882 27.98 52.51 16.72
N GLU A 883 28.76 51.43 16.83
CA GLU A 883 30.23 51.45 16.55
C GLU A 883 30.51 51.46 15.03
N LEU A 884 29.54 51.11 14.19
CA LEU A 884 29.63 51.15 12.72
C LEU A 884 29.24 52.50 12.10
N LYS A 885 28.76 53.46 12.90
CA LYS A 885 28.49 54.87 12.50
C LYS A 885 29.77 55.71 12.57
#